data_db8a07e154d95138de0e2924ece672e0
#
_entry.id   db8a07e154d95138de0e2924ece672e0
#
_cell.length_a   1.000
_cell.length_b   1.000
_cell.length_c   1.000
_cell.angle_alpha   90.00
_cell.angle_beta   90.00
_cell.angle_gamma   90.00
#
_symmetry.space_group_name_H-M   'P 1'
#
loop_
_entity.id
_entity.type
_entity.pdbx_description
1 polymer ?
#
loop_
_entity_poly.entity_id
_entity_poly.type
_entity_poly.pdbx_seq_one_letter_code
_entity_poly.pdbx_strand_id
1 'polypeptide(L)'
;MANLYSIRKIVKVPSSLIITKPKKAKGQPKWQLNITLDELKQKNQLVGLASSYVIRSLDDIVGTGYSEERVRELKQEIGMITGSNYSKKNQQKLMGLQKELFDLLYFPYITSIHVDKAKHYDRLLEGFTINVFDNDTGELISSTNYKYFLSTSASIKKWEIFFVDERYVDELQRRVDNGRDMSKQFVPAKLAAYRALTMSSSNPVSNTSRVLVVNDLEVSFKTEVLELDGSKQEEPIMRHVKDYDMGLNCTDGFGFISREFAEVWAEDLHLDYTPAGFITRNAFCKGVLVPFDYKAYADEVGIYYIEDIWGNVNDIREIDIVLTTSMLKLANSYTSYAQYFENCEKNKYTFSVTKYTPKVIDVERTTNYQFIQSLELSDEDLYQFIKPTLDEIKNVKGMDYRHTLAYLRGVSLTEDTNVVRNDFSTALMINGDLVYDGGIRSQINSMIKKRISDAKKGTIKVRGNYQTVNIDPIMLCQHMFGQPIKGLLKENEIFNRFWVDKGAKEVVALRAPMVSYNNVKIVNVVTNDEIEKWYGHLNGLVIINGCDTLCARLSGMDMDGDSTFTTDDPYMLKGYRRSSLPVICLQNSVPKVVCSMEHFQNSDRQMINSKVENVGVITNRATSIECVKAKFPVGSKEWLELDYRVQACIMKSQDSIDAAKGIDIPFGFPKSWINYRECKINDNDSVEEKERKEFYGKIVADKKPLFMTEVYPTLKKERDALRKKENMRCLTRYGRTLDEVLENPLTDEERETVKFYHIFNPVDESPCVMNKIYRMVEEEFKNFKVENIKKEHYAELLKTDKGYPKRLLKELDELYSDYVYMNDMLRYKQNILKESSSERTTAQDNIIYDLQQKAYRIHNNKEELCNAIVDYVYLNPKKSKNFLWCICGEQLILNLLSKHDFKVSYPILVKDDEPCEFEYKGLRFKMYTKIVEGVEDYETIG
;
A
#
# COMPACT_ATOMS: atom_id res chain seq x y z
N MET A 1 4.31 9.53 8.00
CA MET A 1 3.81 10.65 7.18
C MET A 1 2.65 11.25 7.93
N ALA A 2 2.71 12.53 8.28
CA ALA A 2 1.58 13.23 8.88
C ALA A 2 0.40 13.16 7.90
N ASN A 3 -0.82 12.98 8.42
CA ASN A 3 -2.03 13.07 7.61
C ASN A 3 -2.15 14.50 7.11
N LEU A 4 -1.71 14.71 5.89
CA LEU A 4 -1.76 16.00 5.21
C LEU A 4 -3.19 16.37 4.77
N TYR A 5 -4.18 15.48 4.96
CA TYR A 5 -5.51 15.64 4.38
C TYR A 5 -6.58 15.75 5.44
N SER A 6 -7.44 16.75 5.31
CA SER A 6 -8.70 16.75 6.06
C SER A 6 -9.56 15.56 5.65
N ILE A 7 -10.24 14.96 6.62
CA ILE A 7 -11.06 13.77 6.41
C ILE A 7 -12.53 14.11 6.65
N ARG A 8 -13.37 13.76 5.68
CA ARG A 8 -14.84 13.78 5.80
C ARG A 8 -15.36 12.39 6.12
N LYS A 9 -16.46 12.31 6.87
CA LYS A 9 -17.17 11.06 7.17
C LYS A 9 -18.30 10.84 6.18
N ILE A 10 -18.19 9.82 5.34
CA ILE A 10 -19.20 9.44 4.35
C ILE A 10 -19.79 8.07 4.65
N VAL A 11 -20.99 7.82 4.11
CA VAL A 11 -21.63 6.50 4.20
C VAL A 11 -21.03 5.57 3.15
N LYS A 12 -20.62 4.37 3.55
CA LYS A 12 -20.17 3.28 2.67
C LYS A 12 -20.91 2.00 3.02
N VAL A 13 -21.78 1.54 2.12
CA VAL A 13 -22.67 0.40 2.38
C VAL A 13 -22.73 -0.58 1.22
N PRO A 14 -23.03 -1.87 1.48
CA PRO A 14 -23.29 -2.83 0.43
C PRO A 14 -24.67 -2.60 -0.22
N SER A 15 -24.74 -2.85 -1.51
CA SER A 15 -25.96 -2.67 -2.32
C SER A 15 -27.14 -3.55 -1.88
N SER A 16 -26.88 -4.63 -1.16
CA SER A 16 -27.91 -5.50 -0.59
C SER A 16 -28.78 -4.83 0.46
N LEU A 17 -28.27 -3.79 1.13
CA LEU A 17 -29.02 -3.01 2.13
C LEU A 17 -29.98 -2.00 1.49
N ILE A 18 -29.81 -1.67 0.20
CA ILE A 18 -30.68 -0.75 -0.53
C ILE A 18 -31.85 -1.54 -1.09
N ILE A 19 -33.04 -1.34 -0.54
CA ILE A 19 -34.25 -2.11 -0.81
C ILE A 19 -35.33 -1.25 -1.48
N THR A 20 -36.35 -1.87 -2.04
CA THR A 20 -37.49 -1.17 -2.67
C THR A 20 -38.33 -0.45 -1.61
N LYS A 21 -38.70 0.81 -1.87
CA LYS A 21 -39.71 1.55 -1.03
C LYS A 21 -41.05 0.87 -1.04
N PRO A 22 -41.73 0.77 0.12
CA PRO A 22 -43.08 0.19 0.20
C PRO A 22 -44.13 0.99 -0.59
N LYS A 23 -44.02 2.34 -0.62
CA LYS A 23 -44.85 3.24 -1.40
C LYS A 23 -44.00 4.28 -2.12
N LYS A 24 -44.21 4.50 -3.40
CA LYS A 24 -43.51 5.44 -4.25
C LYS A 24 -44.20 6.79 -4.26
N ALA A 25 -43.52 7.83 -3.80
CA ALA A 25 -43.94 9.21 -4.05
C ALA A 25 -43.51 9.63 -5.46
N LYS A 26 -44.34 10.40 -6.17
CA LYS A 26 -44.05 10.87 -7.52
C LYS A 26 -42.76 11.67 -7.52
N GLY A 27 -41.81 11.32 -8.40
CA GLY A 27 -40.52 11.99 -8.54
C GLY A 27 -39.39 11.50 -7.59
N GLN A 28 -39.62 10.55 -6.68
CA GLN A 28 -38.61 10.00 -5.80
C GLN A 28 -38.03 8.67 -6.33
N PRO A 29 -36.74 8.37 -6.03
CA PRO A 29 -36.16 7.08 -6.34
C PRO A 29 -36.95 5.91 -5.76
N LYS A 30 -37.02 4.81 -6.49
CA LYS A 30 -37.69 3.57 -6.06
C LYS A 30 -36.95 2.86 -4.92
N TRP A 31 -35.65 3.00 -4.85
CA TRP A 31 -34.75 2.29 -3.94
C TRP A 31 -34.37 3.18 -2.76
N GLN A 32 -34.27 2.58 -1.56
CA GLN A 32 -33.87 3.30 -0.36
C GLN A 32 -33.14 2.42 0.65
N LEU A 33 -32.37 3.10 1.51
CA LEU A 33 -31.83 2.57 2.76
C LEU A 33 -32.29 3.48 3.91
N ASN A 34 -32.85 2.88 4.96
CA ASN A 34 -33.08 3.54 6.26
C ASN A 34 -32.13 2.90 7.25
N ILE A 35 -31.29 3.70 7.89
CA ILE A 35 -30.24 3.21 8.80
C ILE A 35 -30.00 4.25 9.89
N THR A 36 -29.61 3.78 11.08
CA THR A 36 -29.25 4.69 12.16
C THR A 36 -27.76 4.99 12.16
N LEU A 37 -27.38 6.11 12.79
CA LEU A 37 -25.98 6.51 12.88
C LEU A 37 -25.13 5.47 13.61
N ASP A 38 -25.67 4.89 14.68
CA ASP A 38 -24.96 3.87 15.46
C ASP A 38 -24.82 2.56 14.69
N GLU A 39 -25.81 2.16 13.89
CA GLU A 39 -25.65 1.02 12.99
C GLU A 39 -24.52 1.24 11.97
N LEU A 40 -24.40 2.46 11.41
CA LEU A 40 -23.32 2.82 10.52
C LEU A 40 -21.95 2.73 11.20
N LYS A 41 -21.84 3.24 12.44
CA LYS A 41 -20.62 3.16 13.25
C LYS A 41 -20.27 1.72 13.63
N GLN A 42 -21.22 0.97 14.19
CA GLN A 42 -21.02 -0.42 14.60
C GLN A 42 -20.61 -1.34 13.44
N LYS A 43 -21.16 -1.09 12.24
CA LYS A 43 -20.84 -1.86 11.03
C LYS A 43 -19.64 -1.31 10.26
N ASN A 44 -18.93 -0.29 10.79
CA ASN A 44 -17.87 0.45 10.08
C ASN A 44 -18.28 0.93 8.68
N GLN A 45 -19.51 1.40 8.57
CA GLN A 45 -20.09 1.91 7.32
C GLN A 45 -20.07 3.44 7.25
N LEU A 46 -19.60 4.10 8.30
CA LEU A 46 -19.23 5.50 8.30
C LEU A 46 -17.71 5.60 8.18
N VAL A 47 -17.22 5.85 6.98
CA VAL A 47 -15.80 5.80 6.65
C VAL A 47 -15.23 7.20 6.40
N GLY A 48 -13.91 7.34 6.60
CA GLY A 48 -13.20 8.55 6.25
C GLY A 48 -12.93 8.63 4.74
N LEU A 49 -13.21 9.78 4.13
CA LEU A 49 -12.78 10.12 2.78
C LEU A 49 -11.90 11.38 2.87
N ALA A 50 -10.64 11.23 2.45
CA ALA A 50 -9.67 12.30 2.52
C ALA A 50 -9.99 13.43 1.52
N SER A 51 -9.55 14.65 1.82
CA SER A 51 -9.72 15.81 0.96
C SER A 51 -9.18 15.54 -0.44
N SER A 52 -9.99 15.86 -1.42
CA SER A 52 -9.71 15.72 -2.84
C SER A 52 -10.39 16.88 -3.58
N TYR A 53 -10.11 17.05 -4.87
CA TYR A 53 -10.81 18.05 -5.65
C TYR A 53 -12.34 17.89 -5.57
N VAL A 54 -12.84 16.64 -5.63
CA VAL A 54 -14.30 16.35 -5.51
C VAL A 54 -14.87 16.83 -4.18
N ILE A 55 -14.20 16.56 -3.07
CA ILE A 55 -14.67 17.00 -1.75
C ILE A 55 -14.67 18.52 -1.66
N ARG A 56 -13.57 19.17 -2.06
CA ARG A 56 -13.49 20.65 -2.06
C ARG A 56 -14.52 21.30 -2.98
N SER A 57 -14.79 20.71 -4.15
CA SER A 57 -15.80 21.19 -5.07
C SER A 57 -17.21 21.03 -4.52
N LEU A 58 -17.53 19.92 -3.86
CA LEU A 58 -18.82 19.73 -3.20
C LEU A 58 -18.99 20.69 -2.02
N ASP A 59 -17.96 20.92 -1.21
CA ASP A 59 -17.98 21.91 -0.15
C ASP A 59 -18.35 23.32 -0.70
N ASP A 60 -17.76 23.69 -1.83
CA ASP A 60 -18.01 24.96 -2.49
C ASP A 60 -19.41 25.04 -3.13
N ILE A 61 -19.84 24.01 -3.87
CA ILE A 61 -21.14 23.96 -4.55
C ILE A 61 -22.29 23.97 -3.53
N VAL A 62 -22.12 23.23 -2.44
CA VAL A 62 -23.14 23.10 -1.37
C VAL A 62 -23.12 24.31 -0.45
N GLY A 63 -21.98 24.96 -0.26
CA GLY A 63 -21.78 26.01 0.74
C GLY A 63 -21.78 25.47 2.16
N THR A 64 -21.06 24.37 2.43
CA THR A 64 -21.07 23.69 3.74
C THR A 64 -20.50 24.53 4.87
N GLY A 65 -19.76 25.59 4.57
CA GLY A 65 -19.06 26.40 5.58
C GLY A 65 -17.96 25.64 6.33
N TYR A 66 -17.46 24.55 5.76
CA TYR A 66 -16.38 23.79 6.36
C TYR A 66 -15.10 24.62 6.48
N SER A 67 -14.49 24.56 7.67
CA SER A 67 -13.21 25.19 7.96
C SER A 67 -12.31 24.17 8.66
N GLU A 68 -11.12 23.96 8.10
CA GLU A 68 -10.08 23.12 8.74
C GLU A 68 -9.58 23.75 10.04
N GLU A 69 -9.51 25.07 10.07
CA GLU A 69 -9.17 25.84 11.26
C GLU A 69 -10.17 25.59 12.38
N ARG A 70 -11.49 25.65 12.09
CA ARG A 70 -12.52 25.35 13.07
C ARG A 70 -12.47 23.90 13.57
N VAL A 71 -12.18 22.95 12.70
CA VAL A 71 -11.98 21.54 13.11
C VAL A 71 -10.77 21.41 14.04
N ARG A 72 -9.68 22.13 13.77
CA ARG A 72 -8.48 22.16 14.62
C ARG A 72 -8.79 22.78 15.98
N GLU A 73 -9.45 23.94 15.99
CA GLU A 73 -9.91 24.59 17.23
C GLU A 73 -10.80 23.66 18.08
N LEU A 74 -11.79 23.03 17.46
CA LEU A 74 -12.69 22.09 18.17
C LEU A 74 -11.93 20.92 18.77
N LYS A 75 -10.97 20.35 18.05
CA LYS A 75 -10.11 19.29 18.57
C LYS A 75 -9.28 19.79 19.78
N GLN A 76 -8.73 20.99 19.71
CA GLN A 76 -8.00 21.61 20.81
C GLN A 76 -8.92 21.88 22.02
N GLU A 77 -10.09 22.49 21.80
CA GLU A 77 -11.07 22.74 22.87
C GLU A 77 -11.54 21.44 23.54
N ILE A 78 -11.78 20.40 22.76
CA ILE A 78 -12.11 19.05 23.25
C ILE A 78 -10.94 18.51 24.09
N GLY A 79 -9.70 18.65 23.60
CA GLY A 79 -8.49 18.26 24.32
C GLY A 79 -8.34 18.96 25.67
N MET A 80 -8.54 20.28 25.72
CA MET A 80 -8.48 21.08 26.95
C MET A 80 -9.54 20.65 27.98
N ILE A 81 -10.77 20.41 27.54
CA ILE A 81 -11.86 19.98 28.44
C ILE A 81 -11.62 18.56 28.96
N THR A 82 -11.15 17.65 28.10
CA THR A 82 -10.81 16.28 28.52
C THR A 82 -9.64 16.22 29.49
N GLY A 83 -8.77 17.23 29.54
CA GLY A 83 -7.72 17.37 30.54
C GLY A 83 -8.14 18.08 31.83
N SER A 84 -9.34 18.61 31.91
CA SER A 84 -9.81 19.39 33.03
C SER A 84 -10.50 18.54 34.13
N ASN A 85 -10.70 19.14 35.32
CA ASN A 85 -11.44 18.49 36.40
C ASN A 85 -12.87 18.14 35.99
N TYR A 86 -13.35 16.97 36.41
CA TYR A 86 -14.70 16.51 36.14
C TYR A 86 -15.76 17.47 36.70
N SER A 87 -16.65 17.94 35.85
CA SER A 87 -17.87 18.62 36.24
C SER A 87 -18.98 18.31 35.23
N LYS A 88 -20.22 18.33 35.71
CA LYS A 88 -21.41 18.12 34.86
C LYS A 88 -21.50 19.15 33.75
N LYS A 89 -21.04 20.39 34.00
CA LYS A 89 -20.97 21.49 33.03
C LYS A 89 -19.94 21.20 31.93
N ASN A 90 -18.75 20.75 32.31
CA ASN A 90 -17.69 20.40 31.36
C ASN A 90 -18.10 19.23 30.49
N GLN A 91 -18.79 18.24 31.03
CA GLN A 91 -19.29 17.10 30.29
C GLN A 91 -20.35 17.50 29.25
N GLN A 92 -21.30 18.40 29.62
CA GLN A 92 -22.27 18.94 28.66
C GLN A 92 -21.59 19.74 27.56
N LYS A 93 -20.58 20.58 27.92
CA LYS A 93 -19.80 21.33 26.92
C LYS A 93 -19.05 20.39 25.98
N LEU A 94 -18.41 19.35 26.53
CA LEU A 94 -17.71 18.33 25.73
C LEU A 94 -18.64 17.64 24.73
N MET A 95 -19.82 17.22 25.16
CA MET A 95 -20.81 16.60 24.26
C MET A 95 -21.24 17.56 23.15
N GLY A 96 -21.42 18.87 23.47
CA GLY A 96 -21.74 19.87 22.46
C GLY A 96 -20.65 20.05 21.43
N LEU A 97 -19.38 20.16 21.86
CA LEU A 97 -18.24 20.30 20.95
C LEU A 97 -18.02 19.05 20.08
N GLN A 98 -18.20 17.85 20.66
CA GLN A 98 -18.12 16.60 19.91
C GLN A 98 -19.22 16.48 18.86
N LYS A 99 -20.43 16.97 19.16
CA LYS A 99 -21.52 17.04 18.19
C LYS A 99 -21.19 18.02 17.06
N GLU A 100 -20.73 19.23 17.40
CA GLU A 100 -20.32 20.23 16.41
C GLU A 100 -19.22 19.70 15.51
N LEU A 101 -18.19 19.03 16.08
CA LEU A 101 -17.14 18.39 15.31
C LEU A 101 -17.67 17.29 14.38
N PHE A 102 -18.60 16.47 14.86
CA PHE A 102 -19.24 15.45 14.02
C PHE A 102 -20.03 16.10 12.89
N ASP A 103 -20.83 17.12 13.16
CA ASP A 103 -21.67 17.80 12.15
C ASP A 103 -20.79 18.44 11.04
N LEU A 104 -19.62 18.96 11.39
CA LEU A 104 -18.63 19.47 10.41
C LEU A 104 -17.98 18.36 9.58
N LEU A 105 -17.72 17.20 10.19
CA LEU A 105 -17.04 16.10 9.51
C LEU A 105 -18.01 15.22 8.69
N TYR A 106 -19.28 15.09 9.10
CA TYR A 106 -20.27 14.28 8.40
C TYR A 106 -20.63 14.89 7.05
N PHE A 107 -20.51 14.09 5.99
CA PHE A 107 -20.60 14.57 4.63
C PHE A 107 -21.56 13.71 3.79
N PRO A 108 -22.87 13.99 3.86
CA PRO A 108 -23.88 13.18 3.19
C PRO A 108 -24.04 13.43 1.70
N TYR A 109 -23.19 14.27 1.08
CA TYR A 109 -23.33 14.66 -0.33
C TYR A 109 -22.68 13.68 -1.31
N ILE A 110 -21.88 12.75 -0.81
CA ILE A 110 -21.26 11.66 -1.58
C ILE A 110 -21.31 10.37 -0.76
N THR A 111 -21.50 9.25 -1.42
CA THR A 111 -21.51 7.91 -0.81
C THR A 111 -20.77 6.91 -1.67
N SER A 112 -20.23 5.87 -1.06
CA SER A 112 -19.61 4.73 -1.75
C SER A 112 -20.48 3.49 -1.58
N ILE A 113 -20.82 2.83 -2.68
CA ILE A 113 -21.65 1.61 -2.67
C ILE A 113 -20.82 0.43 -3.19
N HIS A 114 -20.72 -0.62 -2.37
CA HIS A 114 -20.17 -1.90 -2.81
C HIS A 114 -21.27 -2.73 -3.49
N VAL A 115 -21.04 -3.16 -4.73
CA VAL A 115 -22.02 -3.91 -5.53
C VAL A 115 -21.89 -5.41 -5.21
N ASP A 116 -22.71 -5.92 -4.29
CA ASP A 116 -22.65 -7.34 -3.86
C ASP A 116 -23.00 -8.34 -4.97
N LYS A 117 -23.86 -7.96 -5.92
CA LYS A 117 -24.31 -8.78 -7.04
C LYS A 117 -24.43 -7.93 -8.29
N ALA A 118 -23.93 -8.40 -9.41
CA ALA A 118 -23.96 -7.66 -10.68
C ALA A 118 -25.33 -7.07 -11.02
N LYS A 119 -26.41 -7.82 -10.80
CA LYS A 119 -27.81 -7.34 -11.01
C LYS A 119 -28.22 -6.15 -10.13
N HIS A 120 -27.45 -5.84 -9.06
CA HIS A 120 -27.75 -4.68 -8.24
C HIS A 120 -27.24 -3.39 -8.88
N TYR A 121 -26.29 -3.48 -9.81
CA TYR A 121 -25.72 -2.31 -10.44
C TYR A 121 -26.76 -1.50 -11.21
N ASP A 122 -27.56 -2.17 -12.05
CA ASP A 122 -28.57 -1.49 -12.88
C ASP A 122 -29.62 -0.74 -12.03
N ARG A 123 -30.05 -1.32 -10.90
CA ARG A 123 -30.99 -0.64 -10.00
C ARG A 123 -30.36 0.59 -9.29
N LEU A 124 -29.04 0.58 -9.04
CA LEU A 124 -28.35 1.73 -8.47
C LEU A 124 -28.28 2.89 -9.46
N LEU A 125 -28.18 2.59 -10.77
CA LEU A 125 -28.21 3.61 -11.83
C LEU A 125 -29.56 4.32 -11.95
N GLU A 126 -30.68 3.69 -11.50
CA GLU A 126 -31.99 4.36 -11.38
C GLU A 126 -32.03 5.46 -10.30
N GLY A 127 -31.00 5.50 -9.43
CA GLY A 127 -30.95 6.36 -8.27
C GLY A 127 -31.57 5.71 -7.01
N PHE A 128 -31.14 6.16 -5.85
CA PHE A 128 -31.61 5.65 -4.56
C PHE A 128 -31.51 6.72 -3.47
N THR A 129 -32.24 6.51 -2.35
CA THR A 129 -32.22 7.40 -1.19
C THR A 129 -31.54 6.73 -0.01
N ILE A 130 -30.69 7.44 0.71
CA ILE A 130 -30.21 7.03 2.05
C ILE A 130 -30.79 8.00 3.08
N ASN A 131 -31.48 7.44 4.07
CA ASN A 131 -31.97 8.14 5.24
C ASN A 131 -31.18 7.69 6.46
N VAL A 132 -30.53 8.63 7.14
CA VAL A 132 -29.77 8.37 8.35
C VAL A 132 -30.51 8.98 9.53
N PHE A 133 -30.78 8.20 10.57
CA PHE A 133 -31.53 8.60 11.75
C PHE A 133 -30.63 8.63 12.99
N ASP A 134 -30.92 9.51 13.91
CA ASP A 134 -30.36 9.47 15.25
C ASP A 134 -30.96 8.31 16.05
N ASN A 135 -30.15 7.61 16.81
CA ASN A 135 -30.60 6.42 17.57
C ASN A 135 -31.46 6.76 18.77
N ASP A 136 -31.10 7.84 19.47
CA ASP A 136 -31.73 8.19 20.75
C ASP A 136 -33.03 8.95 20.56
N THR A 137 -33.04 9.86 19.58
CA THR A 137 -34.21 10.72 19.32
C THR A 137 -35.12 10.18 18.21
N GLY A 138 -34.58 9.30 17.34
CA GLY A 138 -35.26 8.85 16.13
C GLY A 138 -35.43 9.94 15.06
N GLU A 139 -34.78 11.09 15.25
CA GLU A 139 -34.82 12.21 14.31
C GLU A 139 -34.03 11.91 13.05
N LEU A 140 -34.47 12.46 11.94
CA LEU A 140 -33.78 12.33 10.65
C LEU A 140 -32.55 13.26 10.62
N ILE A 141 -31.36 12.70 10.62
CA ILE A 141 -30.10 13.44 10.50
C ILE A 141 -29.87 13.88 9.05
N SER A 142 -30.07 12.97 8.08
CA SER A 142 -29.95 13.29 6.66
C SER A 142 -30.84 12.40 5.79
N SER A 143 -31.34 12.97 4.70
CA SER A 143 -32.07 12.26 3.63
C SER A 143 -31.52 12.74 2.29
N THR A 144 -30.81 11.88 1.57
CA THR A 144 -30.14 12.25 0.34
C THR A 144 -30.50 11.29 -0.78
N ASN A 145 -30.91 11.85 -1.93
CA ASN A 145 -31.11 11.11 -3.16
C ASN A 145 -29.78 11.09 -3.93
N TYR A 146 -29.32 9.91 -4.33
CA TYR A 146 -28.03 9.72 -4.97
C TYR A 146 -28.17 9.31 -6.43
N LYS A 147 -27.32 9.87 -7.28
CA LYS A 147 -27.09 9.47 -8.67
C LYS A 147 -25.65 9.04 -8.90
N TYR A 148 -25.44 8.21 -9.91
CA TYR A 148 -24.12 7.77 -10.35
C TYR A 148 -23.20 8.96 -10.60
N PHE A 149 -21.98 8.86 -10.11
CA PHE A 149 -20.95 9.84 -10.34
C PHE A 149 -19.77 9.26 -11.11
N LEU A 150 -18.99 8.39 -10.48
CA LEU A 150 -17.86 7.72 -11.11
C LEU A 150 -17.37 6.52 -10.29
N SER A 151 -16.49 5.74 -10.88
CA SER A 151 -15.60 4.80 -10.18
C SER A 151 -14.13 5.18 -10.39
N THR A 152 -13.27 4.80 -9.47
CA THR A 152 -11.81 4.87 -9.68
C THR A 152 -11.29 3.53 -10.15
N SER A 153 -10.12 3.48 -10.79
CA SER A 153 -9.49 2.21 -11.19
C SER A 153 -9.27 1.24 -10.00
N ALA A 154 -9.07 1.78 -8.81
CA ALA A 154 -8.92 0.98 -7.59
C ALA A 154 -10.28 0.52 -7.03
N SER A 155 -11.28 1.40 -7.04
CA SER A 155 -12.60 1.10 -6.47
C SER A 155 -13.38 0.10 -7.32
N ILE A 156 -13.35 0.23 -8.66
CA ILE A 156 -14.10 -0.68 -9.55
C ILE A 156 -13.58 -2.12 -9.48
N LYS A 157 -12.28 -2.33 -9.24
CA LYS A 157 -11.69 -3.66 -9.00
C LYS A 157 -12.24 -4.32 -7.73
N LYS A 158 -12.80 -3.54 -6.83
CA LYS A 158 -13.50 -3.99 -5.61
C LYS A 158 -15.02 -3.90 -5.73
N TRP A 159 -15.54 -3.60 -6.92
CA TRP A 159 -16.94 -3.35 -7.19
C TRP A 159 -17.53 -2.20 -6.35
N GLU A 160 -16.73 -1.18 -6.09
CA GLU A 160 -17.12 0.02 -5.35
C GLU A 160 -17.31 1.18 -6.31
N ILE A 161 -18.43 1.89 -6.17
CA ILE A 161 -18.82 3.00 -7.03
C ILE A 161 -19.25 4.17 -6.17
N PHE A 162 -18.90 5.38 -6.60
CA PHE A 162 -19.28 6.62 -5.94
C PHE A 162 -20.53 7.22 -6.56
N PHE A 163 -21.44 7.64 -5.69
CA PHE A 163 -22.69 8.30 -6.03
C PHE A 163 -22.73 9.63 -5.30
N VAL A 164 -23.28 10.66 -5.96
CA VAL A 164 -23.36 12.03 -5.44
C VAL A 164 -24.81 12.44 -5.34
N ASP A 165 -25.10 13.36 -4.42
CA ASP A 165 -26.42 13.97 -4.24
C ASP A 165 -26.95 14.49 -5.57
N GLU A 166 -28.15 14.06 -5.92
CA GLU A 166 -28.84 14.39 -7.18
C GLU A 166 -28.89 15.90 -7.47
N ARG A 167 -28.94 16.74 -6.44
CA ARG A 167 -28.98 18.19 -6.57
C ARG A 167 -27.69 18.82 -7.10
N TYR A 168 -26.56 18.15 -6.89
CA TYR A 168 -25.21 18.71 -7.15
C TYR A 168 -24.42 17.93 -8.19
N VAL A 169 -24.86 16.74 -8.58
CA VAL A 169 -24.12 15.85 -9.45
C VAL A 169 -23.82 16.46 -10.82
N ASP A 170 -24.78 17.18 -11.42
CA ASP A 170 -24.62 17.75 -12.77
C ASP A 170 -23.58 18.88 -12.78
N GLU A 171 -23.64 19.78 -11.77
CA GLU A 171 -22.63 20.84 -11.62
C GLU A 171 -21.24 20.25 -11.31
N LEU A 172 -21.15 19.25 -10.45
CA LEU A 172 -19.89 18.57 -10.18
C LEU A 172 -19.33 17.89 -11.43
N GLN A 173 -20.19 17.22 -12.22
CA GLN A 173 -19.77 16.62 -13.50
C GLN A 173 -19.22 17.67 -14.47
N ARG A 174 -19.89 18.81 -14.59
CA ARG A 174 -19.44 19.94 -15.40
C ARG A 174 -18.05 20.45 -14.97
N ARG A 175 -17.83 20.59 -13.66
CA ARG A 175 -16.52 21.00 -13.12
C ARG A 175 -15.45 19.95 -13.40
N VAL A 176 -15.77 18.67 -13.23
CA VAL A 176 -14.82 17.56 -13.50
C VAL A 176 -14.40 17.54 -14.95
N ASP A 177 -15.28 17.89 -15.89
CA ASP A 177 -14.97 17.94 -17.32
C ASP A 177 -14.13 19.18 -17.71
N ASN A 178 -13.98 20.14 -16.85
CA ASN A 178 -13.08 21.33 -16.96
C ASN A 178 -13.10 21.98 -18.36
N GLY A 179 -14.26 22.08 -19.00
CA GLY A 179 -14.40 22.73 -20.30
C GLY A 179 -13.66 22.07 -21.47
N ARG A 180 -13.31 20.79 -21.34
CA ARG A 180 -12.69 20.01 -22.42
C ARG A 180 -13.59 19.95 -23.65
N ASP A 181 -13.01 19.82 -24.84
CA ASP A 181 -13.76 19.56 -26.07
C ASP A 181 -14.43 18.18 -26.00
N MET A 182 -15.77 18.19 -25.86
CA MET A 182 -16.59 16.99 -25.75
C MET A 182 -16.72 16.19 -27.07
N SER A 183 -16.33 16.74 -28.20
CA SER A 183 -16.37 16.09 -29.52
C SER A 183 -15.18 15.15 -29.73
N LYS A 184 -14.12 15.29 -28.97
CA LYS A 184 -12.93 14.44 -29.07
C LYS A 184 -13.19 13.00 -28.64
N GLN A 185 -12.59 12.08 -29.37
CA GLN A 185 -12.75 10.64 -29.16
C GLN A 185 -11.68 10.11 -28.20
N PHE A 186 -12.11 9.32 -27.23
CA PHE A 186 -11.25 8.63 -26.25
C PHE A 186 -11.70 7.19 -26.04
N VAL A 187 -10.81 6.37 -25.49
CA VAL A 187 -11.19 5.07 -24.91
C VAL A 187 -12.00 5.35 -23.65
N PRO A 188 -13.28 4.89 -23.55
CA PRO A 188 -14.17 5.27 -22.44
C PRO A 188 -13.58 4.99 -21.06
N ALA A 189 -13.01 3.80 -20.83
CA ALA A 189 -12.42 3.42 -19.54
C ALA A 189 -11.17 4.26 -19.20
N LYS A 190 -10.36 4.66 -20.21
CA LYS A 190 -9.22 5.59 -19.98
C LYS A 190 -9.72 6.97 -19.60
N LEU A 191 -10.73 7.50 -20.29
CA LEU A 191 -11.30 8.81 -19.93
C LEU A 191 -11.96 8.78 -18.55
N ALA A 192 -12.68 7.70 -18.21
CA ALA A 192 -13.22 7.50 -16.85
C ALA A 192 -12.11 7.54 -15.80
N ALA A 193 -10.98 6.87 -16.04
CA ALA A 193 -9.82 6.90 -15.17
C ALA A 193 -9.21 8.31 -15.02
N TYR A 194 -9.17 9.10 -16.11
CA TYR A 194 -8.68 10.49 -16.03
C TYR A 194 -9.64 11.40 -15.24
N ARG A 195 -10.95 11.24 -15.40
CA ARG A 195 -11.96 11.94 -14.59
C ARG A 195 -11.82 11.56 -13.11
N ALA A 196 -11.54 10.30 -12.81
CA ALA A 196 -11.38 9.78 -11.46
C ALA A 196 -10.12 10.30 -10.73
N LEU A 197 -9.17 10.95 -11.41
CA LEU A 197 -8.05 11.64 -10.75
C LEU A 197 -8.51 12.71 -9.76
N THR A 198 -9.69 13.27 -9.98
CA THR A 198 -10.35 14.24 -9.08
C THR A 198 -10.69 13.68 -7.70
N MET A 199 -10.74 12.36 -7.55
CA MET A 199 -10.90 11.67 -6.26
C MET A 199 -9.57 11.43 -5.52
N SER A 200 -8.43 11.74 -6.13
CA SER A 200 -7.13 11.58 -5.49
C SER A 200 -7.00 12.49 -4.28
N SER A 201 -6.68 11.93 -3.13
CA SER A 201 -6.35 12.71 -1.94
C SER A 201 -5.17 13.64 -2.23
N SER A 202 -5.34 14.92 -2.02
CA SER A 202 -4.34 15.93 -2.41
C SER A 202 -4.50 17.22 -1.63
N ASN A 203 -3.35 17.86 -1.31
CA ASN A 203 -3.30 19.20 -0.75
C ASN A 203 -3.14 20.23 -1.85
N PRO A 204 -3.98 21.26 -1.92
CA PRO A 204 -3.76 22.38 -2.81
C PRO A 204 -2.42 23.07 -2.53
N VAL A 205 -1.78 23.55 -3.60
CA VAL A 205 -0.56 24.36 -3.55
C VAL A 205 -0.71 25.57 -4.45
N SER A 206 0.20 26.51 -4.34
CA SER A 206 0.21 27.74 -5.14
C SER A 206 0.14 27.43 -6.63
N ASN A 207 -0.69 28.18 -7.34
CA ASN A 207 -0.94 28.02 -8.76
C ASN A 207 -0.09 29.01 -9.59
N THR A 208 0.13 28.69 -10.86
CA THR A 208 0.84 29.57 -11.80
C THR A 208 0.26 29.42 -13.20
N SER A 209 0.23 30.51 -13.96
CA SER A 209 -0.06 30.52 -15.39
C SER A 209 1.19 30.30 -16.25
N ARG A 210 2.40 30.40 -15.65
CA ARG A 210 3.70 30.28 -16.32
C ARG A 210 4.09 28.80 -16.49
N VAL A 211 3.37 28.13 -17.36
CA VAL A 211 3.53 26.70 -17.63
C VAL A 211 3.78 26.45 -19.10
N LEU A 212 4.82 25.71 -19.40
CA LEU A 212 5.14 25.21 -20.75
C LEU A 212 4.66 23.76 -20.85
N VAL A 213 3.96 23.42 -21.93
CA VAL A 213 3.59 22.02 -22.23
C VAL A 213 4.34 21.56 -23.47
N VAL A 214 5.13 20.50 -23.30
CA VAL A 214 5.97 19.94 -24.37
C VAL A 214 5.55 18.53 -24.73
N ASN A 215 5.95 18.07 -25.92
CA ASN A 215 5.74 16.67 -26.29
C ASN A 215 6.56 15.74 -25.39
N ASP A 216 6.03 14.53 -25.19
CA ASP A 216 6.80 13.49 -24.52
C ASP A 216 8.08 13.13 -25.32
N LEU A 217 9.09 12.69 -24.59
CA LEU A 217 10.27 12.10 -25.19
C LEU A 217 10.00 10.63 -25.50
N GLU A 218 9.85 10.33 -26.77
CA GLU A 218 9.78 8.96 -27.26
C GLU A 218 11.16 8.53 -27.79
N VAL A 219 11.63 7.37 -27.35
CA VAL A 219 12.88 6.77 -27.82
C VAL A 219 12.59 5.41 -28.44
N SER A 220 13.45 5.01 -29.39
CA SER A 220 13.46 3.66 -29.97
C SER A 220 14.87 3.13 -30.00
N PHE A 221 15.05 1.89 -29.54
CA PHE A 221 16.35 1.22 -29.56
C PHE A 221 16.17 -0.29 -29.78
N LYS A 222 17.22 -0.92 -30.33
CA LYS A 222 17.26 -2.37 -30.55
C LYS A 222 17.63 -3.09 -29.26
N THR A 223 16.87 -4.13 -28.92
CA THR A 223 17.14 -4.97 -27.75
C THR A 223 16.63 -6.39 -27.96
N GLU A 224 17.06 -7.30 -27.11
CA GLU A 224 16.63 -8.70 -27.11
C GLU A 224 15.51 -8.90 -26.09
N VAL A 225 14.40 -9.54 -26.50
CA VAL A 225 13.20 -9.70 -25.70
C VAL A 225 12.59 -11.10 -25.83
N LEU A 226 11.76 -11.46 -24.83
CA LEU A 226 10.77 -12.53 -24.94
C LEU A 226 9.42 -11.89 -25.27
N GLU A 227 8.89 -12.14 -26.46
CA GLU A 227 7.58 -11.67 -26.89
C GLU A 227 6.52 -12.71 -26.57
N LEU A 228 5.46 -12.31 -25.86
CA LEU A 228 4.29 -13.14 -25.59
C LEU A 228 3.08 -12.64 -26.39
N ASP A 229 2.51 -13.54 -27.21
CA ASP A 229 1.31 -13.33 -28.00
C ASP A 229 0.17 -14.25 -27.50
N GLY A 230 -0.82 -13.66 -26.84
CA GLY A 230 -2.02 -14.36 -26.32
C GLY A 230 -3.25 -14.26 -27.20
N SER A 231 -3.14 -13.63 -28.37
CA SER A 231 -4.31 -13.17 -29.15
C SER A 231 -5.13 -14.27 -29.85
N LYS A 232 -4.66 -15.50 -29.96
CA LYS A 232 -5.28 -16.52 -30.84
C LYS A 232 -5.32 -17.95 -30.30
N GLN A 233 -4.84 -18.25 -29.10
CA GLN A 233 -4.72 -19.62 -28.59
C GLN A 233 -5.10 -19.77 -27.13
N GLU A 234 -5.38 -21.00 -26.69
CA GLU A 234 -5.60 -21.32 -25.25
C GLU A 234 -4.36 -21.01 -24.41
N GLU A 235 -3.17 -21.16 -24.98
CA GLU A 235 -1.88 -20.86 -24.36
C GLU A 235 -1.16 -19.78 -25.17
N PRO A 236 -0.49 -18.78 -24.54
CA PRO A 236 0.23 -17.75 -25.27
C PRO A 236 1.44 -18.35 -26.00
N ILE A 237 1.79 -17.78 -27.14
CA ILE A 237 3.00 -18.16 -27.86
C ILE A 237 4.14 -17.27 -27.38
N MET A 238 5.23 -17.88 -26.95
CA MET A 238 6.46 -17.16 -26.60
C MET A 238 7.47 -17.24 -27.76
N ARG A 239 8.01 -16.08 -28.13
CA ARG A 239 9.05 -15.95 -29.14
C ARG A 239 10.26 -15.21 -28.58
N HIS A 240 11.43 -15.69 -28.89
CA HIS A 240 12.68 -14.99 -28.62
C HIS A 240 13.03 -14.09 -29.80
N VAL A 241 13.00 -12.77 -29.60
CA VAL A 241 13.29 -11.79 -30.65
C VAL A 241 14.59 -11.07 -30.32
N LYS A 242 15.62 -11.24 -31.18
CA LYS A 242 16.96 -10.68 -30.94
C LYS A 242 17.09 -9.21 -31.28
N ASP A 243 16.38 -8.74 -32.29
CA ASP A 243 16.46 -7.37 -32.80
C ASP A 243 15.11 -6.66 -32.67
N TYR A 244 14.54 -6.71 -31.48
CA TYR A 244 13.25 -6.07 -31.19
C TYR A 244 13.40 -4.56 -31.13
N ASP A 245 12.57 -3.83 -31.88
CA ASP A 245 12.46 -2.38 -31.82
C ASP A 245 11.64 -1.98 -30.59
N MET A 246 12.30 -1.66 -29.50
CA MET A 246 11.63 -1.21 -28.29
C MET A 246 11.39 0.30 -28.37
N GLY A 247 10.12 0.67 -28.56
CA GLY A 247 9.66 2.05 -28.41
C GLY A 247 9.19 2.31 -26.99
N LEU A 248 9.70 3.35 -26.35
CA LEU A 248 9.32 3.76 -25.01
C LEU A 248 8.99 5.24 -24.96
N ASN A 249 7.87 5.59 -24.32
CA ASN A 249 7.66 6.95 -23.81
C ASN A 249 8.42 7.09 -22.50
N CYS A 250 9.58 7.73 -22.56
CA CYS A 250 10.48 7.85 -21.40
C CYS A 250 9.97 8.84 -20.36
N THR A 251 9.12 9.79 -20.77
CA THR A 251 8.62 10.86 -19.90
C THR A 251 7.17 10.69 -19.50
N ASP A 252 6.61 9.43 -19.57
CA ASP A 252 5.20 9.21 -19.24
C ASP A 252 4.89 9.61 -17.78
N GLY A 253 4.33 10.81 -17.64
CA GLY A 253 3.99 11.40 -16.35
C GLY A 253 5.14 12.14 -15.65
N PHE A 254 6.16 12.57 -16.38
CA PHE A 254 7.29 13.35 -15.87
C PHE A 254 7.30 14.79 -16.38
N GLY A 255 7.71 15.72 -15.53
CA GLY A 255 7.92 17.13 -15.87
C GLY A 255 8.81 17.83 -14.86
N PHE A 256 9.04 19.12 -15.08
CA PHE A 256 9.86 19.94 -14.21
C PHE A 256 9.05 20.99 -13.46
N ILE A 257 9.56 21.38 -12.31
CA ILE A 257 9.22 22.59 -11.59
C ILE A 257 10.51 23.37 -11.35
N SER A 258 10.51 24.71 -11.51
CA SER A 258 11.68 25.51 -11.16
C SER A 258 12.00 25.36 -9.68
N ARG A 259 13.28 25.48 -9.30
CA ARG A 259 13.67 25.32 -7.90
C ARG A 259 13.01 26.38 -7.02
N GLU A 260 12.91 27.59 -7.51
CA GLU A 260 12.28 28.71 -6.80
C GLU A 260 10.79 28.41 -6.53
N PHE A 261 10.07 27.88 -7.52
CA PHE A 261 8.65 27.58 -7.37
C PHE A 261 8.42 26.30 -6.55
N ALA A 262 9.37 25.38 -6.55
CA ALA A 262 9.36 24.20 -5.68
C ALA A 262 9.51 24.57 -4.19
N GLU A 263 10.26 25.62 -3.88
CA GLU A 263 10.36 26.17 -2.52
C GLU A 263 9.01 26.76 -2.06
N VAL A 264 8.31 27.48 -2.93
CA VAL A 264 6.94 27.97 -2.64
C VAL A 264 6.00 26.79 -2.32
N TRP A 265 6.06 25.70 -3.09
CA TRP A 265 5.24 24.51 -2.79
C TRP A 265 5.65 23.81 -1.49
N ALA A 266 6.93 23.82 -1.15
CA ALA A 266 7.38 23.29 0.14
C ALA A 266 6.82 24.12 1.30
N GLU A 267 6.79 25.44 1.19
CA GLU A 267 6.16 26.35 2.17
C GLU A 267 4.65 26.09 2.29
N ASP A 268 3.93 25.99 1.17
CA ASP A 268 2.49 25.66 1.16
C ASP A 268 2.19 24.36 1.88
N LEU A 269 3.10 23.39 1.78
CA LEU A 269 3.00 22.09 2.42
C LEU A 269 3.58 22.07 3.84
N HIS A 270 4.03 23.20 4.38
CA HIS A 270 4.65 23.36 5.70
C HIS A 270 5.87 22.45 5.90
N LEU A 271 6.72 22.30 4.87
CA LEU A 271 7.92 21.50 4.91
C LEU A 271 9.15 22.36 5.26
N ASP A 272 10.08 21.78 6.00
CA ASP A 272 11.38 22.37 6.35
C ASP A 272 12.50 22.04 5.33
N TYR A 273 12.12 21.50 4.17
CA TYR A 273 12.99 21.14 3.06
C TYR A 273 12.23 21.14 1.75
N THR A 274 12.94 21.25 0.63
CA THR A 274 12.38 21.13 -0.72
C THR A 274 12.48 19.68 -1.19
N PRO A 275 11.36 18.97 -1.39
CA PRO A 275 11.36 17.62 -1.94
C PRO A 275 11.97 17.53 -3.33
N ALA A 276 12.68 16.46 -3.65
CA ALA A 276 13.22 16.20 -4.98
C ALA A 276 12.14 15.80 -6.02
N GLY A 277 10.91 15.58 -5.58
CA GLY A 277 9.80 15.27 -6.49
C GLY A 277 8.44 15.43 -5.80
N PHE A 278 7.50 16.03 -6.52
CA PHE A 278 6.12 16.22 -6.11
C PHE A 278 5.18 15.41 -7.02
N ILE A 279 4.46 14.44 -6.48
CA ILE A 279 3.42 13.74 -7.22
C ILE A 279 2.19 14.65 -7.25
N THR A 280 1.94 15.25 -8.40
CA THR A 280 0.97 16.33 -8.56
C THR A 280 -0.32 15.90 -9.23
N ARG A 281 -1.38 16.70 -9.00
CA ARG A 281 -2.68 16.62 -9.65
C ARG A 281 -3.16 18.02 -10.05
N ASN A 282 -3.86 18.07 -11.19
CA ASN A 282 -4.70 19.18 -11.60
C ASN A 282 -5.80 18.61 -12.52
N ALA A 283 -6.62 19.43 -13.16
CA ALA A 283 -7.63 18.95 -14.11
C ALA A 283 -6.97 18.08 -15.21
N PHE A 284 -7.29 16.81 -15.27
CA PHE A 284 -6.69 15.84 -16.20
C PHE A 284 -5.15 15.79 -16.18
N CYS A 285 -4.53 16.32 -15.14
CA CYS A 285 -3.09 16.33 -14.98
C CYS A 285 -2.66 15.39 -13.85
N LYS A 286 -1.69 14.52 -14.15
CA LYS A 286 -1.09 13.56 -13.20
C LYS A 286 0.37 13.35 -13.57
N GLY A 287 1.25 13.40 -12.58
CA GLY A 287 2.66 13.07 -12.81
C GLY A 287 3.55 13.49 -11.64
N VAL A 288 4.85 13.38 -11.85
CA VAL A 288 5.88 13.86 -10.95
C VAL A 288 6.52 15.12 -11.53
N LEU A 289 6.55 16.18 -10.72
CA LEU A 289 7.34 17.37 -11.01
C LEU A 289 8.63 17.31 -10.19
N VAL A 290 9.75 17.38 -10.89
CA VAL A 290 11.10 17.37 -10.31
C VAL A 290 11.64 18.78 -10.30
N PRO A 291 12.08 19.32 -9.15
CA PRO A 291 12.81 20.58 -9.10
C PRO A 291 14.11 20.46 -9.89
N PHE A 292 14.20 21.18 -11.02
CA PHE A 292 15.34 21.06 -11.93
C PHE A 292 15.75 22.39 -12.52
N ASP A 293 17.07 22.56 -12.75
CA ASP A 293 17.66 23.82 -13.25
C ASP A 293 17.63 23.91 -14.79
N TYR A 294 16.47 23.68 -15.41
CA TYR A 294 16.33 23.76 -16.87
C TYR A 294 16.62 25.16 -17.43
N LYS A 295 16.52 26.21 -16.61
CA LYS A 295 16.92 27.57 -16.96
C LYS A 295 18.44 27.70 -17.11
N ALA A 296 19.18 27.07 -16.18
CA ALA A 296 20.65 26.99 -16.29
C ALA A 296 21.10 26.16 -17.49
N TYR A 297 20.32 25.10 -17.83
CA TYR A 297 20.57 24.35 -19.06
C TYR A 297 20.32 25.20 -20.32
N ALA A 298 19.31 26.08 -20.32
CA ALA A 298 19.07 27.05 -21.40
C ALA A 298 20.26 28.01 -21.61
N ASP A 299 20.87 28.45 -20.51
CA ASP A 299 22.08 29.29 -20.55
C ASP A 299 23.28 28.53 -21.15
N GLU A 300 23.45 27.24 -20.84
CA GLU A 300 24.55 26.44 -21.41
C GLU A 300 24.43 26.23 -22.92
N VAL A 301 23.16 25.99 -23.41
CA VAL A 301 22.93 25.77 -24.83
C VAL A 301 22.66 27.04 -25.62
N GLY A 302 22.43 28.19 -24.95
CA GLY A 302 22.14 29.48 -25.56
C GLY A 302 20.77 29.56 -26.25
N ILE A 303 19.80 28.76 -25.81
CA ILE A 303 18.44 28.68 -26.38
C ILE A 303 17.43 29.04 -25.28
N TYR A 304 16.64 30.10 -25.52
CA TYR A 304 15.72 30.63 -24.50
C TYR A 304 14.25 30.52 -24.91
N TYR A 305 13.96 30.30 -26.19
CA TYR A 305 12.61 30.29 -26.72
C TYR A 305 12.21 28.88 -27.17
N ILE A 306 11.16 28.35 -26.58
CA ILE A 306 10.66 26.99 -26.83
C ILE A 306 9.21 27.05 -27.27
N GLU A 307 8.89 26.30 -28.33
CA GLU A 307 7.54 26.14 -28.83
C GLU A 307 6.78 25.10 -27.99
N ASP A 308 5.55 25.46 -27.55
CA ASP A 308 4.68 24.54 -26.87
C ASP A 308 3.96 23.61 -27.88
N ILE A 309 3.19 22.63 -27.38
CA ILE A 309 2.44 21.67 -28.22
C ILE A 309 1.35 22.31 -29.08
N TRP A 310 1.01 23.55 -28.86
CA TRP A 310 0.02 24.33 -29.62
C TRP A 310 0.66 25.33 -30.59
N GLY A 311 1.99 25.39 -30.67
CA GLY A 311 2.74 26.25 -31.55
C GLY A 311 3.03 27.65 -30.99
N ASN A 312 2.81 27.90 -29.72
CA ASN A 312 3.16 29.16 -29.09
C ASN A 312 4.62 29.16 -28.62
N VAL A 313 5.32 30.25 -28.86
CA VAL A 313 6.70 30.43 -28.43
C VAL A 313 6.74 31.03 -27.02
N ASN A 314 7.47 30.37 -26.13
CA ASN A 314 7.57 30.75 -24.70
C ASN A 314 9.04 31.03 -24.33
N ASP A 315 9.28 32.05 -23.52
CA ASP A 315 10.60 32.28 -22.91
C ASP A 315 10.76 31.35 -21.69
N ILE A 316 11.65 30.38 -21.77
CA ILE A 316 11.87 29.37 -20.73
C ILE A 316 12.29 29.98 -19.38
N ARG A 317 12.89 31.17 -19.39
CA ARG A 317 13.32 31.85 -18.17
C ARG A 317 12.14 32.33 -17.31
N GLU A 318 10.97 32.54 -17.92
CA GLU A 318 9.74 32.95 -17.26
C GLU A 318 8.87 31.75 -16.82
N ILE A 319 9.21 30.52 -17.22
CA ILE A 319 8.44 29.34 -16.91
C ILE A 319 8.73 28.85 -15.50
N ASP A 320 7.67 28.49 -14.77
CA ASP A 320 7.76 27.86 -13.45
C ASP A 320 7.61 26.35 -13.52
N ILE A 321 6.76 25.85 -14.43
CA ILE A 321 6.46 24.42 -14.57
C ILE A 321 6.53 24.01 -16.04
N VAL A 322 7.18 22.88 -16.29
CA VAL A 322 7.15 22.19 -17.58
C VAL A 322 6.36 20.90 -17.42
N LEU A 323 5.29 20.76 -18.19
CA LEU A 323 4.48 19.54 -18.29
C LEU A 323 4.75 18.83 -19.61
N THR A 324 4.69 17.52 -19.61
CA THR A 324 4.64 16.71 -20.82
C THR A 324 3.19 16.41 -21.22
N THR A 325 2.97 16.01 -22.48
CA THR A 325 1.63 15.62 -22.97
C THR A 325 1.06 14.42 -22.23
N SER A 326 1.90 13.54 -21.73
CA SER A 326 1.46 12.43 -20.87
C SER A 326 1.07 12.86 -19.45
N MET A 327 1.61 13.97 -18.95
CA MET A 327 1.12 14.58 -17.70
C MET A 327 -0.25 15.23 -17.91
N LEU A 328 -0.40 16.10 -18.92
CA LEU A 328 -1.67 16.74 -19.25
C LEU A 328 -2.47 15.83 -20.23
N LYS A 329 -3.11 14.80 -19.67
CA LYS A 329 -3.71 13.68 -20.41
C LYS A 329 -4.70 14.06 -21.55
N LEU A 330 -5.30 15.25 -21.49
CA LEU A 330 -6.27 15.75 -22.48
C LEU A 330 -5.81 17.07 -23.12
N ALA A 331 -4.52 17.28 -23.27
CA ALA A 331 -3.98 18.52 -23.86
C ALA A 331 -4.59 18.87 -25.22
N ASN A 332 -4.86 17.86 -26.05
CA ASN A 332 -5.51 18.01 -27.36
C ASN A 332 -7.00 18.43 -27.31
N SER A 333 -7.61 18.49 -26.14
CA SER A 333 -8.98 18.99 -25.92
C SER A 333 -9.02 20.48 -25.61
N TYR A 334 -7.86 21.16 -25.65
CA TYR A 334 -7.70 22.59 -25.45
C TYR A 334 -6.91 23.20 -26.60
N THR A 335 -7.10 24.50 -26.85
CA THR A 335 -6.44 25.23 -27.94
C THR A 335 -5.15 25.91 -27.47
N SER A 336 -4.94 26.04 -26.17
CA SER A 336 -3.73 26.61 -25.53
C SER A 336 -3.70 26.25 -24.04
N TYR A 337 -2.54 26.43 -23.41
CA TYR A 337 -2.47 26.35 -21.93
C TYR A 337 -3.28 27.47 -21.27
N ALA A 338 -3.33 28.66 -21.85
CA ALA A 338 -4.13 29.77 -21.33
C ALA A 338 -5.63 29.41 -21.23
N GLN A 339 -6.19 28.77 -22.26
CA GLN A 339 -7.58 28.28 -22.23
C GLN A 339 -7.79 27.22 -21.16
N TYR A 340 -6.86 26.27 -21.02
CA TYR A 340 -6.91 25.26 -19.96
C TYR A 340 -6.87 25.90 -18.57
N PHE A 341 -5.96 26.85 -18.37
CA PHE A 341 -5.81 27.57 -17.12
C PHE A 341 -7.04 28.38 -16.73
N GLU A 342 -7.64 29.14 -17.68
CA GLU A 342 -8.90 29.87 -17.48
C GLU A 342 -10.04 28.93 -17.04
N ASN A 343 -10.15 27.77 -17.67
CA ASN A 343 -11.11 26.74 -17.25
C ASN A 343 -10.81 26.20 -15.83
N CYS A 344 -9.54 26.03 -15.48
CA CYS A 344 -9.14 25.63 -14.14
C CYS A 344 -9.58 26.67 -13.11
N GLU A 345 -9.32 27.96 -13.35
CA GLU A 345 -9.75 29.05 -12.46
C GLU A 345 -11.27 29.08 -12.29
N LYS A 346 -12.01 29.02 -13.40
CA LYS A 346 -13.47 28.99 -13.40
C LYS A 346 -14.06 27.83 -12.60
N ASN A 347 -13.40 26.67 -12.64
CA ASN A 347 -13.83 25.46 -11.96
C ASN A 347 -13.11 25.23 -10.62
N LYS A 348 -12.32 26.21 -10.15
CA LYS A 348 -11.58 26.18 -8.87
C LYS A 348 -10.58 25.00 -8.77
N TYR A 349 -9.96 24.64 -9.88
CA TYR A 349 -8.80 23.77 -9.87
C TYR A 349 -7.54 24.57 -9.53
N THR A 350 -6.70 23.98 -8.71
CA THR A 350 -5.32 24.39 -8.48
C THR A 350 -4.41 23.18 -8.59
N PHE A 351 -3.13 23.39 -8.79
CA PHE A 351 -2.19 22.30 -8.56
C PHE A 351 -2.36 21.79 -7.13
N SER A 352 -2.22 20.48 -6.98
CA SER A 352 -2.36 19.81 -5.70
C SER A 352 -1.34 18.67 -5.61
N VAL A 353 -0.75 18.47 -4.44
CA VAL A 353 0.26 17.45 -4.20
C VAL A 353 -0.37 16.27 -3.45
N THR A 354 -0.22 15.07 -3.99
CA THR A 354 -0.70 13.83 -3.37
C THR A 354 0.37 13.19 -2.49
N LYS A 355 1.62 13.34 -2.89
CA LYS A 355 2.79 12.76 -2.21
C LYS A 355 4.04 13.51 -2.67
N TYR A 356 5.07 13.48 -1.87
CA TYR A 356 6.38 14.05 -2.19
C TYR A 356 7.50 13.14 -1.69
N THR A 357 8.72 13.32 -2.22
CA THR A 357 9.88 12.55 -1.77
C THR A 357 10.24 12.92 -0.33
N PRO A 358 10.57 11.94 0.53
CA PRO A 358 10.87 12.20 1.93
C PRO A 358 12.26 12.83 2.12
N LYS A 359 12.44 13.62 3.19
CA LYS A 359 13.73 14.20 3.61
C LYS A 359 14.75 13.10 3.95
N VAL A 360 14.32 12.09 4.66
CA VAL A 360 15.14 10.96 5.11
C VAL A 360 14.69 9.67 4.43
N ILE A 361 15.63 8.96 3.82
CA ILE A 361 15.39 7.67 3.18
C ILE A 361 15.68 6.55 4.18
N ASP A 362 14.76 5.60 4.29
CA ASP A 362 14.96 4.43 5.15
C ASP A 362 16.17 3.61 4.68
N VAL A 363 17.00 3.21 5.63
CA VAL A 363 18.18 2.39 5.35
C VAL A 363 17.82 0.92 5.14
N GLU A 364 16.72 0.49 5.78
CA GLU A 364 16.30 -0.90 5.83
C GLU A 364 14.81 -1.04 5.53
N ARG A 365 14.48 -2.05 4.73
CA ARG A 365 13.10 -2.44 4.44
C ARG A 365 12.95 -3.96 4.45
N THR A 366 11.72 -4.41 4.41
CA THR A 366 11.43 -5.84 4.31
C THR A 366 11.16 -6.24 2.88
N THR A 367 11.66 -7.42 2.50
CA THR A 367 11.27 -8.10 1.27
C THR A 367 9.85 -8.67 1.40
N ASN A 368 9.38 -9.29 0.34
CA ASN A 368 8.21 -10.15 0.30
C ASN A 368 8.55 -11.44 -0.47
N TYR A 369 7.66 -12.44 -0.41
CA TYR A 369 7.93 -13.73 -1.08
C TYR A 369 8.17 -13.59 -2.60
N GLN A 370 7.55 -12.62 -3.27
CA GLN A 370 7.74 -12.41 -4.71
C GLN A 370 9.19 -12.00 -5.02
N PHE A 371 9.79 -11.17 -4.17
CA PHE A 371 11.17 -10.70 -4.36
C PHE A 371 12.23 -11.77 -4.11
N ILE A 372 11.91 -12.88 -3.46
CA ILE A 372 12.91 -13.88 -3.09
C ILE A 372 12.63 -15.27 -3.68
N GLN A 373 11.41 -15.54 -4.16
CA GLN A 373 11.05 -16.86 -4.68
C GLN A 373 11.88 -17.32 -5.88
N SER A 374 12.42 -16.38 -6.66
CA SER A 374 13.22 -16.64 -7.86
C SER A 374 14.73 -16.54 -7.64
N LEU A 375 15.20 -16.46 -6.38
CA LEU A 375 16.61 -16.47 -6.06
C LEU A 375 17.23 -17.84 -6.32
N GLU A 376 18.42 -17.86 -6.95
CA GLU A 376 19.22 -19.05 -7.18
C GLU A 376 20.40 -19.07 -6.19
N LEU A 377 20.16 -19.56 -4.99
CA LEU A 377 21.11 -19.61 -3.89
C LEU A 377 21.28 -21.04 -3.37
N SER A 378 22.49 -21.38 -2.90
CA SER A 378 22.72 -22.57 -2.10
C SER A 378 21.94 -22.47 -0.77
N ASP A 379 21.73 -23.60 -0.10
CA ASP A 379 21.06 -23.61 1.19
C ASP A 379 21.84 -22.83 2.25
N GLU A 380 23.17 -22.85 2.19
CA GLU A 380 24.06 -22.06 3.05
C GLU A 380 23.89 -20.55 2.78
N ASP A 381 23.97 -20.10 1.51
CA ASP A 381 23.75 -18.70 1.16
C ASP A 381 22.35 -18.23 1.57
N LEU A 382 21.34 -19.08 1.39
CA LEU A 382 19.97 -18.77 1.76
C LEU A 382 19.80 -18.64 3.28
N TYR A 383 20.49 -19.49 4.06
CA TYR A 383 20.52 -19.36 5.52
C TYR A 383 21.22 -18.05 5.95
N GLN A 384 22.37 -17.72 5.34
CA GLN A 384 23.08 -16.47 5.62
C GLN A 384 22.24 -15.23 5.24
N PHE A 385 21.48 -15.30 4.14
CA PHE A 385 20.55 -14.24 3.74
C PHE A 385 19.48 -13.97 4.81
N ILE A 386 18.88 -15.00 5.40
CA ILE A 386 17.82 -14.82 6.41
C ILE A 386 18.37 -14.63 7.83
N LYS A 387 19.62 -14.98 8.09
CA LYS A 387 20.25 -14.98 9.41
C LYS A 387 20.11 -13.64 10.16
N PRO A 388 20.32 -12.44 9.55
CA PRO A 388 20.12 -11.17 10.24
C PRO A 388 18.69 -11.01 10.82
N THR A 389 17.69 -11.52 10.10
CA THR A 389 16.29 -11.53 10.57
C THR A 389 16.08 -12.50 11.75
N LEU A 390 16.71 -13.70 11.69
CA LEU A 390 16.64 -14.68 12.77
C LEU A 390 17.30 -14.14 14.04
N ASP A 391 18.46 -13.54 13.92
CA ASP A 391 19.24 -12.97 15.02
C ASP A 391 18.49 -11.79 15.64
N GLU A 392 17.83 -10.94 14.85
CA GLU A 392 16.93 -9.90 15.34
C GLU A 392 15.85 -10.46 16.25
N ILE A 393 15.16 -11.51 15.82
CA ILE A 393 14.09 -12.15 16.59
C ILE A 393 14.64 -12.70 17.91
N LYS A 394 15.83 -13.32 17.88
CA LYS A 394 16.51 -13.83 19.07
C LYS A 394 16.88 -12.71 20.04
N ASN A 395 17.43 -11.61 19.55
CA ASN A 395 17.82 -10.45 20.35
C ASN A 395 16.62 -9.80 21.05
N VAL A 396 15.50 -9.60 20.33
CA VAL A 396 14.26 -9.07 20.93
C VAL A 396 13.67 -10.05 21.97
N LYS A 397 13.81 -11.37 21.75
CA LYS A 397 13.44 -12.39 22.73
C LYS A 397 14.28 -12.26 24.01
N GLY A 398 15.55 -11.90 23.89
CA GLY A 398 16.50 -11.74 25.00
C GLY A 398 16.19 -10.63 25.99
N MET A 399 15.15 -9.83 25.78
CA MET A 399 14.67 -8.76 26.67
C MET A 399 15.63 -7.57 26.84
N ASP A 400 16.59 -7.38 25.96
CA ASP A 400 17.32 -6.12 25.89
C ASP A 400 16.42 -5.06 25.24
N TYR A 401 16.02 -4.03 26.04
CA TYR A 401 15.13 -2.98 25.56
C TYR A 401 15.74 -2.18 24.41
N ARG A 402 17.08 -2.07 24.30
CA ARG A 402 17.78 -1.35 23.23
C ARG A 402 17.56 -2.06 21.89
N HIS A 403 17.74 -3.38 21.82
CA HIS A 403 17.42 -4.19 20.65
C HIS A 403 15.92 -4.15 20.33
N THR A 404 15.07 -4.16 21.37
CA THR A 404 13.63 -4.02 21.19
C THR A 404 13.25 -2.66 20.57
N LEU A 405 13.88 -1.57 20.98
CA LEU A 405 13.68 -0.24 20.42
C LEU A 405 14.15 -0.16 18.96
N ALA A 406 15.35 -0.67 18.65
CA ALA A 406 15.85 -0.73 17.27
C ALA A 406 14.92 -1.55 16.38
N TYR A 407 14.34 -2.63 16.91
CA TYR A 407 13.33 -3.43 16.21
C TYR A 407 12.02 -2.67 15.96
N LEU A 408 11.52 -1.94 16.97
CA LEU A 408 10.22 -1.25 16.90
C LEU A 408 10.26 0.06 16.11
N ARG A 409 11.36 0.79 16.22
CA ARG A 409 11.51 2.14 15.65
C ARG A 409 12.34 2.20 14.38
N GLY A 410 13.05 1.10 14.07
CA GLY A 410 13.97 1.05 12.93
C GLY A 410 15.35 1.61 13.28
N VAL A 411 16.19 1.70 12.24
CA VAL A 411 17.61 2.03 12.35
C VAL A 411 17.96 3.43 11.82
N SER A 412 16.96 4.23 11.45
CA SER A 412 17.16 5.55 10.81
C SER A 412 16.90 6.73 11.76
N LEU A 413 16.88 6.50 13.07
CA LEU A 413 16.67 7.57 14.05
C LEU A 413 17.92 8.46 14.14
N THR A 414 17.70 9.77 14.23
CA THR A 414 18.71 10.81 14.40
C THR A 414 18.38 11.67 15.62
N GLU A 415 19.28 12.53 16.03
CA GLU A 415 19.09 13.47 17.14
C GLU A 415 17.89 14.39 16.92
N ASP A 416 17.61 14.75 15.65
CA ASP A 416 16.50 15.63 15.27
C ASP A 416 15.18 14.90 15.10
N THR A 417 15.19 13.55 15.16
CA THR A 417 13.98 12.78 14.94
C THR A 417 12.99 13.00 16.06
N ASN A 418 11.74 13.32 15.73
CA ASN A 418 10.68 13.29 16.72
C ASN A 418 10.27 11.84 16.99
N VAL A 419 10.52 11.40 18.21
CA VAL A 419 10.38 9.99 18.63
C VAL A 419 9.20 9.73 19.57
N VAL A 420 8.59 10.77 20.12
CA VAL A 420 7.48 10.60 21.09
C VAL A 420 6.20 10.23 20.35
N ARG A 421 5.61 9.10 20.69
CA ARG A 421 4.33 8.58 20.16
C ARG A 421 3.49 8.03 21.32
N ASN A 422 2.19 7.88 21.09
CA ASN A 422 1.26 7.33 22.08
C ASN A 422 1.27 5.80 22.10
N ASP A 423 2.45 5.19 22.22
CA ASP A 423 2.63 3.75 22.20
C ASP A 423 3.65 3.23 23.23
N PHE A 424 3.63 1.92 23.45
CA PHE A 424 4.51 1.28 24.41
C PHE A 424 6.00 1.36 24.03
N SER A 425 6.35 1.66 22.78
CA SER A 425 7.75 1.85 22.40
C SER A 425 8.29 3.18 22.94
N THR A 426 7.46 4.22 23.00
CA THR A 426 7.80 5.47 23.71
C THR A 426 7.93 5.21 25.22
N ALA A 427 7.07 4.38 25.81
CA ALA A 427 7.21 3.99 27.22
C ALA A 427 8.57 3.31 27.50
N LEU A 428 9.05 2.45 26.58
CA LEU A 428 10.38 1.84 26.69
C LEU A 428 11.53 2.85 26.50
N MET A 429 11.34 3.92 25.73
CA MET A 429 12.32 5.01 25.62
C MET A 429 12.43 5.83 26.90
N ILE A 430 11.32 5.95 27.66
CA ILE A 430 11.29 6.67 28.93
C ILE A 430 11.85 5.80 30.06
N ASN A 431 11.41 4.54 30.11
CA ASN A 431 11.85 3.59 31.13
C ASN A 431 12.05 2.19 30.52
N GLY A 432 13.31 1.83 30.24
CA GLY A 432 13.69 0.55 29.64
C GLY A 432 13.26 -0.67 30.46
N ASP A 433 13.11 -0.54 31.80
CA ASP A 433 12.69 -1.64 32.68
C ASP A 433 11.24 -2.10 32.39
N LEU A 434 10.45 -1.29 31.72
CA LEU A 434 9.11 -1.68 31.29
C LEU A 434 9.12 -2.84 30.27
N VAL A 435 10.27 -3.23 29.71
CA VAL A 435 10.41 -4.46 28.94
C VAL A 435 10.03 -5.70 29.77
N TYR A 436 10.11 -5.63 31.11
CA TYR A 436 9.70 -6.69 32.05
C TYR A 436 8.24 -6.56 32.51
N ASP A 437 7.54 -5.48 32.16
CA ASP A 437 6.11 -5.35 32.45
C ASP A 437 5.28 -6.41 31.73
N GLY A 438 4.39 -7.09 32.46
CA GLY A 438 3.58 -8.18 31.90
C GLY A 438 2.71 -7.80 30.71
N GLY A 439 2.20 -6.56 30.69
CA GLY A 439 1.40 -6.03 29.56
C GLY A 439 2.26 -5.78 28.34
N ILE A 440 3.33 -5.01 28.47
CA ILE A 440 4.27 -4.69 27.39
C ILE A 440 4.94 -5.96 26.86
N ARG A 441 5.38 -6.85 27.77
CA ARG A 441 5.99 -8.12 27.38
C ARG A 441 5.03 -9.01 26.57
N SER A 442 3.77 -9.06 26.93
CA SER A 442 2.75 -9.79 26.17
C SER A 442 2.60 -9.25 24.74
N GLN A 443 2.67 -7.93 24.57
CA GLN A 443 2.64 -7.31 23.24
C GLN A 443 3.90 -7.66 22.45
N ILE A 444 5.10 -7.51 23.03
CA ILE A 444 6.37 -7.87 22.39
C ILE A 444 6.36 -9.35 21.98
N ASN A 445 5.92 -10.26 22.84
CA ASN A 445 5.82 -11.69 22.51
C ASN A 445 4.84 -11.97 21.36
N SER A 446 3.73 -11.23 21.28
CA SER A 446 2.79 -11.32 20.16
C SER A 446 3.43 -10.82 18.86
N MET A 447 4.22 -9.75 18.94
CA MET A 447 4.97 -9.22 17.78
C MET A 447 6.06 -10.21 17.33
N ILE A 448 6.80 -10.82 18.25
CA ILE A 448 7.79 -11.86 17.93
C ILE A 448 7.13 -13.04 17.20
N LYS A 449 6.00 -13.55 17.71
CA LYS A 449 5.25 -14.63 17.04
C LYS A 449 4.83 -14.23 15.63
N LYS A 450 4.33 -13.01 15.49
CA LYS A 450 3.98 -12.47 14.16
C LYS A 450 5.22 -12.35 13.29
N ARG A 451 6.34 -11.88 13.82
CA ARG A 451 7.60 -11.73 13.08
C ARG A 451 8.16 -13.06 12.59
N ILE A 452 8.08 -14.13 13.41
CA ILE A 452 8.43 -15.50 13.01
C ILE A 452 7.52 -15.95 11.85
N SER A 453 6.21 -15.74 11.95
CA SER A 453 5.27 -16.05 10.88
C SER A 453 5.54 -15.22 9.63
N ASP A 454 5.88 -13.94 9.77
CA ASP A 454 6.24 -13.05 8.65
C ASP A 454 7.56 -13.50 7.98
N ALA A 455 8.57 -13.91 8.74
CA ALA A 455 9.80 -14.47 8.21
C ALA A 455 9.56 -15.76 7.41
N LYS A 456 8.69 -16.66 7.89
CA LYS A 456 8.24 -17.84 7.14
C LYS A 456 7.56 -17.50 5.80
N LYS A 457 6.97 -16.31 5.68
CA LYS A 457 6.36 -15.78 4.45
C LYS A 457 7.32 -14.98 3.57
N GLY A 458 8.61 -14.94 3.90
CA GLY A 458 9.60 -14.22 3.14
C GLY A 458 9.66 -12.71 3.42
N THR A 459 9.13 -12.27 4.55
CA THR A 459 9.32 -10.91 5.03
C THR A 459 10.67 -10.82 5.73
N ILE A 460 11.73 -10.69 4.94
CA ILE A 460 13.12 -10.63 5.40
C ILE A 460 13.58 -9.18 5.33
N LYS A 461 14.20 -8.67 6.38
CA LYS A 461 14.76 -7.34 6.38
C LYS A 461 16.11 -7.33 5.66
N VAL A 462 16.27 -6.37 4.76
CA VAL A 462 17.50 -6.14 4.00
C VAL A 462 17.80 -4.65 3.97
N ARG A 463 19.07 -4.31 3.76
CA ARG A 463 19.47 -2.95 3.44
C ARG A 463 18.86 -2.59 2.10
N GLY A 464 17.97 -1.61 2.08
CA GLY A 464 17.24 -1.25 0.88
C GLY A 464 16.06 -0.32 1.18
N ASN A 465 15.52 0.27 0.13
CA ASN A 465 14.42 1.22 0.25
C ASN A 465 13.58 1.30 -1.02
N TYR A 466 12.41 1.94 -0.87
CA TYR A 466 11.56 2.33 -1.98
C TYR A 466 11.78 3.81 -2.28
N GLN A 467 12.11 4.11 -3.52
CA GLN A 467 12.23 5.48 -3.99
C GLN A 467 11.48 5.66 -5.32
N THR A 468 11.02 6.89 -5.57
CA THR A 468 10.32 7.22 -6.81
C THR A 468 11.30 7.17 -7.98
N VAL A 469 10.86 6.55 -9.08
CA VAL A 469 11.69 6.47 -10.30
C VAL A 469 11.46 7.67 -11.18
N ASN A 470 12.52 8.11 -11.83
CA ASN A 470 12.43 9.15 -12.85
C ASN A 470 13.45 8.93 -13.96
N ILE A 471 13.13 9.45 -15.14
CA ILE A 471 14.06 9.48 -16.26
C ILE A 471 15.20 10.48 -15.99
N ASP A 472 16.32 10.28 -16.64
CA ASP A 472 17.42 11.23 -16.73
C ASP A 472 16.89 12.62 -17.15
N PRO A 473 16.88 13.63 -16.24
CA PRO A 473 16.33 14.95 -16.52
C PRO A 473 16.98 15.66 -17.70
N ILE A 474 18.29 15.44 -17.95
CA ILE A 474 19.00 16.02 -19.09
C ILE A 474 18.44 15.51 -20.42
N MET A 475 17.93 14.27 -20.49
CA MET A 475 17.30 13.79 -21.73
C MET A 475 16.05 14.61 -22.08
N LEU A 476 15.20 14.96 -21.10
CA LEU A 476 14.06 15.85 -21.36
C LEU A 476 14.51 17.26 -21.73
N CYS A 477 15.54 17.81 -21.09
CA CYS A 477 16.11 19.09 -21.50
C CYS A 477 16.62 19.03 -22.96
N GLN A 478 17.41 18.01 -23.31
CA GLN A 478 17.90 17.84 -24.67
C GLN A 478 16.75 17.78 -25.69
N HIS A 479 15.67 17.08 -25.35
CA HIS A 479 14.46 17.01 -26.19
C HIS A 479 13.80 18.38 -26.37
N MET A 480 13.57 19.11 -25.27
CA MET A 480 12.92 20.42 -25.27
C MET A 480 13.73 21.47 -26.08
N PHE A 481 15.06 21.41 -25.98
CA PHE A 481 15.97 22.35 -26.64
C PHE A 481 16.46 21.88 -28.01
N GLY A 482 15.87 20.80 -28.58
CA GLY A 482 16.23 20.27 -29.90
C GLY A 482 17.68 19.79 -30.00
N GLN A 483 18.27 19.35 -28.89
CA GLN A 483 19.62 18.80 -28.84
C GLN A 483 19.63 17.29 -29.07
N PRO A 484 20.73 16.69 -29.49
CA PRO A 484 20.86 15.24 -29.56
C PRO A 484 20.62 14.58 -28.23
N ILE A 485 19.71 13.59 -28.17
CA ILE A 485 19.34 12.90 -26.93
C ILE A 485 20.42 11.91 -26.53
N LYS A 486 21.09 12.18 -25.41
CA LYS A 486 22.16 11.31 -24.86
C LYS A 486 21.94 11.02 -23.36
N GLY A 487 21.47 12.03 -22.61
CA GLY A 487 21.44 12.00 -21.16
C GLY A 487 22.85 12.01 -20.53
N LEU A 488 22.92 11.83 -19.22
CA LEU A 488 24.16 11.65 -18.47
C LEU A 488 24.41 10.18 -18.05
N LEU A 489 23.36 9.36 -18.08
CA LEU A 489 23.41 7.94 -17.72
C LEU A 489 23.43 7.07 -18.97
N LYS A 490 24.08 5.93 -18.88
CA LYS A 490 24.07 4.89 -19.93
C LYS A 490 23.07 3.79 -19.60
N GLU A 491 22.87 2.87 -20.53
CA GLU A 491 22.12 1.65 -20.28
C GLU A 491 22.71 0.89 -19.07
N ASN A 492 21.84 0.37 -18.21
CA ASN A 492 22.17 -0.32 -16.96
C ASN A 492 22.79 0.59 -15.87
N GLU A 493 22.80 1.90 -16.05
CA GLU A 493 23.26 2.85 -15.04
C GLU A 493 22.10 3.58 -14.39
N ILE A 494 22.25 3.85 -13.09
CA ILE A 494 21.34 4.70 -12.33
C ILE A 494 22.14 5.72 -11.52
N PHE A 495 21.54 6.90 -11.29
CA PHE A 495 21.95 7.77 -10.21
C PHE A 495 20.92 7.65 -9.07
N ASN A 496 21.44 7.54 -7.87
CA ASN A 496 20.63 7.58 -6.65
C ASN A 496 21.47 8.08 -5.49
N ARG A 497 21.11 9.24 -4.94
CA ARG A 497 21.91 9.90 -3.89
C ARG A 497 22.19 9.00 -2.69
N PHE A 498 21.14 8.27 -2.22
CA PHE A 498 21.28 7.35 -1.09
C PHE A 498 22.35 6.28 -1.32
N TRP A 499 22.36 5.65 -2.51
CA TRP A 499 23.32 4.58 -2.82
C TRP A 499 24.71 5.12 -3.11
N VAL A 500 24.82 6.30 -3.71
CA VAL A 500 26.12 6.98 -3.87
C VAL A 500 26.73 7.27 -2.50
N ASP A 501 25.97 7.82 -1.56
CA ASP A 501 26.43 8.09 -0.20
C ASP A 501 26.82 6.82 0.59
N LYS A 502 26.22 5.69 0.26
CA LYS A 502 26.56 4.38 0.85
C LYS A 502 27.72 3.68 0.13
N GLY A 503 28.24 4.25 -0.94
CA GLY A 503 29.34 3.66 -1.72
C GLY A 503 28.96 2.36 -2.46
N ALA A 504 27.65 2.14 -2.68
CA ALA A 504 27.18 0.99 -3.42
C ALA A 504 27.57 1.12 -4.90
N LYS A 505 28.05 0.04 -5.51
CA LYS A 505 28.43 0.00 -6.93
C LYS A 505 27.32 -0.56 -7.80
N GLU A 506 26.58 -1.52 -7.27
CA GLU A 506 25.49 -2.19 -7.94
C GLU A 506 24.32 -2.35 -6.96
N VAL A 507 23.10 -2.32 -7.48
CA VAL A 507 21.88 -2.65 -6.74
C VAL A 507 20.96 -3.51 -7.57
N VAL A 508 20.15 -4.30 -6.89
CA VAL A 508 19.02 -5.00 -7.50
C VAL A 508 17.82 -4.06 -7.49
N ALA A 509 17.21 -3.85 -8.63
CA ALA A 509 15.98 -3.10 -8.79
C ALA A 509 14.77 -4.04 -8.94
N LEU A 510 13.73 -3.83 -8.13
CA LEU A 510 12.56 -4.70 -7.99
C LEU A 510 11.28 -3.86 -7.86
N ARG A 511 10.18 -4.35 -8.43
CA ARG A 511 8.85 -3.74 -8.26
C ARG A 511 7.77 -4.82 -8.11
N ALA A 512 6.86 -4.64 -7.18
CA ALA A 512 5.69 -5.49 -7.07
C ALA A 512 4.54 -4.92 -7.96
N PRO A 513 3.75 -5.80 -8.62
CA PRO A 513 3.78 -7.26 -8.55
C PRO A 513 4.94 -7.85 -9.36
N MET A 514 5.72 -8.72 -8.72
CA MET A 514 6.78 -9.48 -9.36
C MET A 514 6.34 -10.94 -9.52
N VAL A 515 6.48 -11.47 -10.70
CA VAL A 515 5.99 -12.82 -11.05
C VAL A 515 7.14 -13.76 -11.33
N SER A 516 8.18 -13.27 -12.02
CA SER A 516 9.29 -14.05 -12.53
C SER A 516 10.62 -13.31 -12.31
N TYR A 517 11.74 -14.05 -12.42
CA TYR A 517 13.08 -13.46 -12.46
C TYR A 517 13.30 -12.48 -13.63
N ASN A 518 12.44 -12.49 -14.66
CA ASN A 518 12.44 -11.50 -15.73
C ASN A 518 12.02 -10.09 -15.26
N ASN A 519 11.30 -10.01 -14.14
CA ASN A 519 10.86 -8.75 -13.51
C ASN A 519 11.92 -8.14 -12.57
N VAL A 520 13.20 -8.42 -12.81
CA VAL A 520 14.31 -7.94 -11.98
C VAL A 520 15.42 -7.42 -12.87
N LYS A 521 16.09 -6.35 -12.43
CA LYS A 521 17.31 -5.89 -13.09
C LYS A 521 18.37 -5.52 -12.05
N ILE A 522 19.63 -5.93 -12.29
CA ILE A 522 20.78 -5.44 -11.55
C ILE A 522 21.34 -4.26 -12.34
N VAL A 523 21.55 -3.13 -11.67
CA VAL A 523 21.96 -1.87 -12.27
C VAL A 523 23.16 -1.29 -11.52
N ASN A 524 24.02 -0.56 -12.25
CA ASN A 524 25.20 0.11 -11.71
C ASN A 524 24.83 1.46 -11.11
N VAL A 525 25.32 1.76 -9.93
CA VAL A 525 25.21 3.08 -9.32
C VAL A 525 26.40 3.92 -9.75
N VAL A 526 26.14 5.04 -10.42
CA VAL A 526 27.19 5.90 -10.96
C VAL A 526 27.08 7.33 -10.44
N THR A 527 28.23 8.00 -10.35
CA THR A 527 28.34 9.43 -10.09
C THR A 527 29.63 9.97 -10.70
N ASN A 528 29.64 11.23 -11.06
CA ASN A 528 30.78 12.03 -11.48
C ASN A 528 30.43 13.51 -11.30
N ASP A 529 31.38 14.43 -11.56
CA ASP A 529 31.21 15.87 -11.34
C ASP A 529 29.99 16.45 -12.10
N GLU A 530 29.73 15.97 -13.32
CA GLU A 530 28.61 16.44 -14.13
C GLU A 530 27.26 15.92 -13.58
N ILE A 531 27.20 14.64 -13.19
CA ILE A 531 26.03 14.05 -12.53
C ILE A 531 25.76 14.74 -11.19
N GLU A 532 26.79 15.00 -10.40
CA GLU A 532 26.63 15.72 -9.12
C GLU A 532 26.15 17.16 -9.33
N LYS A 533 26.66 17.86 -10.35
CA LYS A 533 26.18 19.20 -10.71
C LYS A 533 24.67 19.23 -10.93
N TRP A 534 24.15 18.29 -11.71
CA TRP A 534 22.76 18.28 -12.14
C TRP A 534 21.80 17.52 -11.21
N TYR A 535 22.26 16.42 -10.58
CA TYR A 535 21.39 15.50 -9.83
C TYR A 535 21.72 15.43 -8.34
N GLY A 536 22.82 16.01 -7.89
CA GLY A 536 23.27 15.89 -6.48
C GLY A 536 22.24 16.33 -5.44
N HIS A 537 21.31 17.23 -5.79
CA HIS A 537 20.21 17.68 -4.93
C HIS A 537 18.95 16.76 -4.96
N LEU A 538 18.89 15.78 -5.87
CA LEU A 538 17.70 14.95 -6.09
C LEU A 538 17.67 13.74 -5.13
N ASN A 539 17.50 14.00 -3.84
CA ASN A 539 17.41 12.94 -2.83
C ASN A 539 16.01 12.28 -2.83
N GLY A 540 15.97 10.96 -2.85
CA GLY A 540 14.71 10.19 -2.84
C GLY A 540 14.18 9.82 -4.23
N LEU A 541 14.98 10.06 -5.27
CA LEU A 541 14.73 9.63 -6.65
C LEU A 541 15.73 8.57 -7.10
N VAL A 542 15.27 7.64 -7.92
CA VAL A 542 16.10 6.75 -8.73
C VAL A 542 16.05 7.29 -10.16
N ILE A 543 17.15 7.88 -10.62
CA ILE A 543 17.29 8.42 -11.98
C ILE A 543 17.81 7.32 -12.89
N ILE A 544 17.15 7.08 -14.02
CA ILE A 544 17.47 6.01 -14.98
C ILE A 544 17.67 6.56 -16.40
N ASN A 545 18.37 5.81 -17.24
CA ASN A 545 18.47 6.13 -18.65
C ASN A 545 17.16 5.78 -19.40
N GLY A 546 16.75 6.62 -20.37
CA GLY A 546 15.54 6.36 -21.17
C GLY A 546 15.68 5.23 -22.18
N CYS A 547 16.89 4.97 -22.68
CA CYS A 547 17.17 3.86 -23.60
C CYS A 547 17.58 2.61 -22.80
N ASP A 548 16.70 2.17 -21.89
CA ASP A 548 16.95 1.04 -21.00
C ASP A 548 15.68 0.15 -20.88
N THR A 549 15.90 -1.15 -20.73
CA THR A 549 14.81 -2.13 -20.54
C THR A 549 14.25 -2.16 -19.11
N LEU A 550 14.75 -1.35 -18.19
CA LEU A 550 14.39 -1.38 -16.77
C LEU A 550 12.88 -1.20 -16.56
N CYS A 551 12.27 -0.20 -17.21
CA CYS A 551 10.84 0.06 -17.11
C CYS A 551 9.99 -1.13 -17.58
N ALA A 552 10.34 -1.71 -18.72
CA ALA A 552 9.66 -2.89 -19.26
C ALA A 552 9.78 -4.09 -18.31
N ARG A 553 10.97 -4.32 -17.74
CA ARG A 553 11.23 -5.41 -16.80
C ARG A 553 10.49 -5.23 -15.49
N LEU A 554 10.40 -4.02 -14.98
CA LEU A 554 9.68 -3.72 -13.74
C LEU A 554 8.16 -3.55 -13.95
N SER A 555 7.57 -4.44 -14.74
CA SER A 555 6.11 -4.53 -14.98
C SER A 555 5.51 -3.26 -15.58
N GLY A 556 6.17 -2.69 -16.60
CA GLY A 556 5.70 -1.48 -17.28
C GLY A 556 5.67 -0.27 -16.34
N MET A 557 6.75 -0.07 -15.60
CA MET A 557 6.92 1.08 -14.70
C MET A 557 6.94 2.38 -15.52
N ASP A 558 6.22 3.41 -15.06
CA ASP A 558 6.19 4.74 -15.65
C ASP A 558 6.69 5.82 -14.66
N MET A 559 6.80 7.08 -15.14
CA MET A 559 7.38 8.19 -14.36
C MET A 559 6.33 9.00 -13.60
N ASP A 560 5.09 8.52 -13.49
CA ASP A 560 3.97 9.25 -12.90
C ASP A 560 3.85 9.14 -11.37
N GLY A 561 4.90 8.63 -10.72
CA GLY A 561 5.00 8.43 -9.28
C GLY A 561 5.20 6.98 -8.87
N ASP A 562 5.53 6.11 -9.81
CA ASP A 562 5.95 4.74 -9.54
C ASP A 562 7.22 4.72 -8.70
N SER A 563 7.35 3.70 -7.88
CA SER A 563 8.52 3.49 -7.05
C SER A 563 9.11 2.11 -7.25
N THR A 564 10.42 2.04 -7.23
CA THR A 564 11.17 0.79 -7.22
C THR A 564 11.78 0.53 -5.86
N PHE A 565 11.84 -0.75 -5.49
CA PHE A 565 12.67 -1.21 -4.38
C PHE A 565 14.07 -1.44 -4.89
N THR A 566 15.06 -0.83 -4.24
CA THR A 566 16.47 -1.04 -4.55
C THR A 566 17.21 -1.58 -3.33
N THR A 567 18.15 -2.52 -3.55
CA THR A 567 18.95 -3.13 -2.49
C THR A 567 20.32 -3.52 -3.02
N ASP A 568 21.33 -3.35 -2.20
CA ASP A 568 22.70 -3.83 -2.42
C ASP A 568 23.01 -5.10 -1.62
N ASP A 569 21.98 -5.80 -1.15
CA ASP A 569 22.14 -7.05 -0.42
C ASP A 569 22.96 -8.06 -1.23
N PRO A 570 24.09 -8.58 -0.70
CA PRO A 570 25.02 -9.40 -1.47
C PRO A 570 24.40 -10.74 -1.92
N TYR A 571 23.47 -11.30 -1.16
CA TYR A 571 22.81 -12.55 -1.53
C TYR A 571 21.74 -12.31 -2.61
N MET A 572 21.06 -11.18 -2.60
CA MET A 572 20.14 -10.81 -3.68
C MET A 572 20.91 -10.51 -4.97
N LEU A 573 22.04 -9.80 -4.90
CA LEU A 573 22.94 -9.56 -6.04
C LEU A 573 23.50 -10.86 -6.62
N LYS A 574 23.86 -11.84 -5.76
CA LYS A 574 24.36 -13.15 -6.15
C LYS A 574 23.26 -14.04 -6.74
N GLY A 575 22.07 -13.98 -6.16
CA GLY A 575 21.00 -14.93 -6.44
C GLY A 575 20.16 -14.64 -7.68
N TYR A 576 20.26 -13.43 -8.27
CA TYR A 576 19.49 -13.09 -9.47
C TYR A 576 20.28 -13.30 -10.75
N ARG A 577 19.61 -13.80 -11.77
CA ARG A 577 20.18 -14.00 -13.12
C ARG A 577 20.41 -12.67 -13.81
N ARG A 578 21.65 -12.36 -14.18
CA ARG A 578 22.01 -11.15 -14.93
C ARG A 578 21.55 -11.19 -16.39
N SER A 579 21.50 -12.37 -16.99
CA SER A 579 21.18 -12.61 -18.40
C SER A 579 19.68 -12.74 -18.70
N SER A 580 18.80 -12.44 -17.73
CA SER A 580 17.36 -12.51 -17.99
C SER A 580 16.91 -11.42 -18.98
N LEU A 581 15.91 -11.73 -19.81
CA LEU A 581 15.39 -10.83 -20.83
C LEU A 581 14.07 -10.18 -20.38
N PRO A 582 13.73 -8.96 -20.85
CA PRO A 582 12.42 -8.40 -20.65
C PRO A 582 11.36 -9.23 -21.38
N VAL A 583 10.19 -9.36 -20.77
CA VAL A 583 9.02 -10.00 -21.37
C VAL A 583 8.07 -8.93 -21.87
N ILE A 584 7.80 -8.92 -23.16
CA ILE A 584 6.89 -7.98 -23.81
C ILE A 584 5.59 -8.70 -24.16
N CYS A 585 4.46 -8.12 -23.72
CA CYS A 585 3.15 -8.67 -24.00
C CYS A 585 2.47 -7.86 -25.09
N LEU A 586 2.04 -8.53 -26.18
CA LEU A 586 1.29 -7.89 -27.23
C LEU A 586 -0.13 -7.57 -26.73
N GLN A 587 -0.55 -6.33 -26.89
CA GLN A 587 -1.85 -5.84 -26.46
C GLN A 587 -2.74 -5.50 -27.66
N ASN A 588 -4.06 -5.72 -27.52
CA ASN A 588 -5.03 -5.33 -28.52
C ASN A 588 -5.36 -3.83 -28.41
N SER A 589 -5.56 -3.17 -29.56
CA SER A 589 -6.03 -1.79 -29.59
C SER A 589 -7.50 -1.72 -29.17
N VAL A 590 -7.85 -0.68 -28.40
CA VAL A 590 -9.23 -0.42 -27.94
C VAL A 590 -9.80 0.75 -28.75
N PRO A 591 -11.04 0.64 -29.28
CA PRO A 591 -11.66 1.70 -30.04
C PRO A 591 -11.84 3.00 -29.25
N LYS A 592 -11.59 4.15 -29.91
CA LYS A 592 -11.90 5.48 -29.38
C LYS A 592 -13.28 5.89 -29.87
N VAL A 593 -14.08 6.50 -28.96
CA VAL A 593 -15.43 7.00 -29.23
C VAL A 593 -15.63 8.36 -28.62
N VAL A 594 -16.64 9.12 -29.07
CA VAL A 594 -17.14 10.29 -28.34
C VAL A 594 -17.83 9.79 -27.07
N CYS A 595 -17.23 10.05 -25.93
CA CYS A 595 -17.67 9.47 -24.66
C CYS A 595 -18.86 10.21 -24.05
N SER A 596 -19.83 9.44 -23.55
CA SER A 596 -20.95 9.90 -22.74
C SER A 596 -20.95 9.21 -21.37
N MET A 597 -21.83 9.64 -20.48
CA MET A 597 -22.02 9.01 -19.17
C MET A 597 -22.37 7.52 -19.28
N GLU A 598 -23.18 7.16 -20.28
CA GLU A 598 -23.54 5.76 -20.55
C GLU A 598 -22.31 4.90 -20.87
N HIS A 599 -21.34 5.43 -21.60
CA HIS A 599 -20.08 4.71 -21.88
C HIS A 599 -19.28 4.42 -20.60
N PHE A 600 -19.24 5.35 -19.64
CA PHE A 600 -18.58 5.13 -18.35
C PHE A 600 -19.31 4.08 -17.51
N GLN A 601 -20.63 4.18 -17.44
CA GLN A 601 -21.48 3.18 -16.76
C GLN A 601 -21.34 1.78 -17.39
N ASN A 602 -21.22 1.70 -18.72
CA ASN A 602 -21.00 0.43 -19.42
C ASN A 602 -19.61 -0.14 -19.14
N SER A 603 -18.57 0.71 -19.03
CA SER A 603 -17.23 0.27 -18.63
C SER A 603 -17.25 -0.33 -17.22
N ASP A 604 -17.92 0.30 -16.27
CA ASP A 604 -18.10 -0.25 -14.91
C ASP A 604 -18.87 -1.57 -14.93
N ARG A 605 -19.96 -1.64 -15.71
CA ARG A 605 -20.76 -2.86 -15.88
C ARG A 605 -19.93 -4.01 -16.45
N GLN A 606 -19.06 -3.73 -17.43
CA GLN A 606 -18.14 -4.72 -17.97
C GLN A 606 -17.19 -5.23 -16.89
N MET A 607 -16.60 -4.34 -16.08
CA MET A 607 -15.72 -4.73 -14.99
C MET A 607 -16.43 -5.56 -13.92
N ILE A 608 -17.65 -5.19 -13.51
CA ILE A 608 -18.46 -5.93 -12.53
C ILE A 608 -18.82 -7.34 -13.05
N ASN A 609 -19.08 -7.47 -14.33
CA ASN A 609 -19.41 -8.74 -14.99
C ASN A 609 -18.17 -9.50 -15.46
N SER A 610 -17.00 -8.89 -15.44
CA SER A 610 -15.78 -9.52 -15.93
C SER A 610 -15.35 -10.66 -15.02
N LYS A 611 -14.71 -11.66 -15.65
CA LYS A 611 -14.04 -12.76 -14.94
C LYS A 611 -12.55 -12.47 -14.77
N VAL A 612 -12.16 -11.19 -14.81
CA VAL A 612 -10.77 -10.80 -14.63
C VAL A 612 -10.31 -11.20 -13.24
N GLU A 613 -9.29 -12.02 -13.20
CA GLU A 613 -8.74 -12.49 -11.94
C GLU A 613 -7.91 -11.39 -11.27
N ASN A 614 -7.98 -11.31 -9.96
CA ASN A 614 -7.17 -10.36 -9.20
C ASN A 614 -5.68 -10.69 -9.37
N VAL A 615 -4.84 -9.66 -9.50
CA VAL A 615 -3.36 -9.78 -9.59
C VAL A 615 -2.79 -10.70 -8.51
N GLY A 616 -3.30 -10.61 -7.27
CA GLY A 616 -2.88 -11.49 -6.17
C GLY A 616 -3.17 -12.98 -6.39
N VAL A 617 -4.23 -13.31 -7.13
CA VAL A 617 -4.53 -14.72 -7.51
C VAL A 617 -3.52 -15.20 -8.54
N ILE A 618 -3.20 -14.36 -9.52
CA ILE A 618 -2.26 -14.68 -10.60
C ILE A 618 -0.85 -14.87 -10.04
N THR A 619 -0.39 -13.94 -9.21
CA THR A 619 0.94 -14.04 -8.57
C THR A 619 1.05 -15.27 -7.68
N ASN A 620 -0.01 -15.63 -6.94
CA ASN A 620 -0.04 -16.86 -6.16
C ASN A 620 -0.01 -18.14 -7.02
N ARG A 621 -0.58 -18.10 -8.23
CA ARG A 621 -0.45 -19.21 -9.20
C ARG A 621 0.98 -19.33 -9.71
N ALA A 622 1.58 -18.22 -10.10
CA ALA A 622 3.01 -18.21 -10.50
C ALA A 622 3.89 -18.79 -9.38
N THR A 623 3.64 -18.42 -8.13
CA THR A 623 4.35 -18.99 -6.96
C THR A 623 4.12 -20.50 -6.81
N SER A 624 2.92 -21.01 -7.11
CA SER A 624 2.66 -22.46 -7.12
C SER A 624 3.41 -23.16 -8.24
N ILE A 625 3.48 -22.56 -9.43
CA ILE A 625 4.23 -23.08 -10.58
C ILE A 625 5.73 -23.10 -10.27
N GLU A 626 6.28 -22.02 -9.69
CA GLU A 626 7.68 -21.95 -9.22
C GLU A 626 7.98 -23.05 -8.19
N CYS A 627 7.05 -23.36 -7.31
CA CYS A 627 7.21 -24.44 -6.34
C CYS A 627 7.31 -25.82 -7.01
N VAL A 628 6.45 -26.09 -7.99
CA VAL A 628 6.51 -27.34 -8.77
C VAL A 628 7.79 -27.42 -9.59
N LYS A 629 8.22 -26.30 -10.20
CA LYS A 629 9.45 -26.20 -11.00
C LYS A 629 10.69 -26.68 -10.23
N ALA A 630 10.73 -26.39 -8.92
CA ALA A 630 11.84 -26.82 -8.06
C ALA A 630 12.01 -28.34 -7.89
N LYS A 631 11.06 -29.14 -8.39
CA LYS A 631 11.17 -30.63 -8.42
C LYS A 631 12.09 -31.15 -9.52
N PHE A 632 12.32 -30.33 -10.56
CA PHE A 632 12.94 -30.78 -11.80
C PHE A 632 14.31 -30.15 -12.00
N PRO A 633 15.26 -30.89 -12.60
CA PRO A 633 16.58 -30.32 -12.94
C PRO A 633 16.43 -29.12 -13.89
N VAL A 634 17.26 -28.11 -13.68
CA VAL A 634 17.32 -26.93 -14.55
C VAL A 634 17.59 -27.37 -15.99
N GLY A 635 16.79 -26.87 -16.93
CA GLY A 635 16.91 -27.21 -18.36
C GLY A 635 16.22 -28.49 -18.77
N SER A 636 15.63 -29.28 -17.87
CA SER A 636 14.78 -30.43 -18.25
C SER A 636 13.51 -29.96 -18.97
N LYS A 637 12.86 -30.86 -19.71
CA LYS A 637 11.61 -30.54 -20.43
C LYS A 637 10.53 -30.00 -19.50
N GLU A 638 10.39 -30.61 -18.33
CA GLU A 638 9.46 -30.21 -17.29
C GLU A 638 9.80 -28.83 -16.72
N TRP A 639 11.06 -28.57 -16.47
CA TRP A 639 11.54 -27.29 -15.95
C TRP A 639 11.29 -26.16 -16.96
N LEU A 640 11.63 -26.38 -18.24
CA LEU A 640 11.44 -25.39 -19.30
C LEU A 640 9.97 -25.05 -19.53
N GLU A 641 9.09 -26.06 -19.51
CA GLU A 641 7.65 -25.84 -19.63
C GLU A 641 7.10 -25.03 -18.44
N LEU A 642 7.54 -25.34 -17.20
CA LEU A 642 7.12 -24.61 -16.03
C LEU A 642 7.66 -23.18 -16.00
N ASP A 643 8.89 -22.97 -16.48
CA ASP A 643 9.49 -21.65 -16.60
C ASP A 643 8.71 -20.77 -17.60
N TYR A 644 8.35 -21.32 -18.75
CA TYR A 644 7.44 -20.69 -19.70
C TYR A 644 6.09 -20.30 -19.05
N ARG A 645 5.50 -21.21 -18.26
CA ARG A 645 4.21 -20.94 -17.57
C ARG A 645 4.32 -19.81 -16.55
N VAL A 646 5.43 -19.70 -15.85
CA VAL A 646 5.71 -18.57 -14.96
C VAL A 646 5.81 -17.27 -15.75
N GLN A 647 6.52 -17.27 -16.88
CA GLN A 647 6.63 -16.10 -17.74
C GLN A 647 5.26 -15.68 -18.32
N ALA A 648 4.43 -16.65 -18.71
CA ALA A 648 3.05 -16.39 -19.15
C ALA A 648 2.18 -15.72 -18.05
N CYS A 649 2.50 -15.94 -16.78
CA CYS A 649 1.84 -15.23 -15.67
C CYS A 649 2.14 -13.73 -15.67
N ILE A 650 3.26 -13.27 -16.24
CA ILE A 650 3.56 -11.83 -16.40
C ILE A 650 2.47 -11.18 -17.24
N MET A 651 2.19 -11.77 -18.41
CA MET A 651 1.15 -11.31 -19.32
C MET A 651 -0.20 -11.23 -18.61
N LYS A 652 -0.59 -12.30 -17.92
CA LYS A 652 -1.87 -12.34 -17.19
C LYS A 652 -1.97 -11.33 -16.06
N SER A 653 -0.85 -11.05 -15.38
CA SER A 653 -0.77 -10.01 -14.36
C SER A 653 -1.00 -8.62 -14.96
N GLN A 654 -0.40 -8.34 -16.11
CA GLN A 654 -0.57 -7.07 -16.82
C GLN A 654 -2.00 -6.89 -17.32
N ASP A 655 -2.64 -7.94 -17.86
CA ASP A 655 -4.07 -7.94 -18.22
C ASP A 655 -4.93 -7.51 -17.03
N SER A 656 -4.71 -8.09 -15.86
CA SER A 656 -5.47 -7.76 -14.67
C SER A 656 -5.27 -6.31 -14.22
N ILE A 657 -4.07 -5.75 -14.42
CA ILE A 657 -3.78 -4.35 -14.10
C ILE A 657 -4.52 -3.43 -15.07
N ASP A 658 -4.49 -3.73 -16.37
CA ASP A 658 -5.00 -2.88 -17.42
C ASP A 658 -6.48 -3.10 -17.79
N ALA A 659 -7.10 -4.16 -17.26
CA ALA A 659 -8.52 -4.45 -17.48
C ALA A 659 -9.43 -3.26 -17.13
N ALA A 660 -9.11 -2.54 -16.04
CA ALA A 660 -9.86 -1.33 -15.65
C ALA A 660 -9.67 -0.15 -16.63
N LYS A 661 -8.73 -0.24 -17.57
CA LYS A 661 -8.52 0.73 -18.65
C LYS A 661 -9.21 0.29 -19.96
N GLY A 662 -9.98 -0.80 -19.93
CA GLY A 662 -10.71 -1.34 -21.08
C GLY A 662 -9.86 -2.21 -22.03
N ILE A 663 -8.63 -2.56 -21.64
CA ILE A 663 -7.78 -3.46 -22.41
C ILE A 663 -8.23 -4.89 -22.12
N ASP A 664 -8.64 -5.60 -23.17
CA ASP A 664 -9.01 -7.01 -23.09
C ASP A 664 -7.93 -7.87 -23.74
N ILE A 665 -7.37 -8.80 -22.97
CA ILE A 665 -6.46 -9.80 -23.49
C ILE A 665 -7.14 -11.16 -23.37
N PRO A 666 -7.38 -11.84 -24.48
CA PRO A 666 -8.22 -13.04 -24.53
C PRO A 666 -7.57 -14.28 -23.93
N PHE A 667 -6.44 -14.14 -23.25
CA PHE A 667 -5.74 -15.27 -22.66
C PHE A 667 -6.39 -15.73 -21.34
N GLY A 668 -7.03 -16.87 -21.36
CA GLY A 668 -7.49 -17.60 -20.18
C GLY A 668 -6.35 -18.42 -19.56
N PHE A 669 -6.34 -18.61 -18.23
CA PHE A 669 -5.41 -19.55 -17.60
C PHE A 669 -5.79 -20.98 -17.99
N PRO A 670 -4.91 -21.77 -18.66
CA PRO A 670 -5.24 -23.16 -19.02
C PRO A 670 -5.56 -23.97 -17.77
N LYS A 671 -6.72 -24.59 -17.74
CA LYS A 671 -7.16 -25.37 -16.57
C LYS A 671 -6.22 -26.52 -16.26
N SER A 672 -5.59 -27.11 -17.27
CA SER A 672 -4.60 -28.18 -17.14
C SER A 672 -3.32 -27.75 -16.39
N TRP A 673 -3.04 -26.44 -16.29
CA TRP A 673 -1.89 -25.94 -15.55
C TRP A 673 -2.11 -25.94 -14.01
N ILE A 674 -3.38 -25.84 -13.60
CA ILE A 674 -3.76 -25.55 -12.20
C ILE A 674 -4.80 -26.52 -11.62
N ASN A 675 -5.21 -27.53 -12.38
CA ASN A 675 -6.23 -28.50 -11.95
C ASN A 675 -5.88 -29.90 -12.48
N TYR A 676 -5.48 -30.80 -11.59
CA TYR A 676 -5.13 -32.18 -11.93
C TYR A 676 -6.26 -32.94 -12.62
N ARG A 677 -7.53 -32.61 -12.39
CA ARG A 677 -8.68 -33.29 -13.02
C ARG A 677 -8.67 -33.15 -14.56
N GLU A 678 -8.16 -32.03 -15.07
CA GLU A 678 -8.03 -31.76 -16.49
C GLU A 678 -6.88 -32.56 -17.16
N CYS A 679 -5.99 -33.12 -16.35
CA CYS A 679 -4.87 -33.95 -16.79
C CYS A 679 -5.18 -35.44 -16.72
N LYS A 680 -6.42 -35.86 -16.37
CA LYS A 680 -6.79 -37.26 -16.34
C LYS A 680 -6.95 -37.81 -17.75
N ILE A 681 -6.29 -38.95 -18.00
CA ILE A 681 -6.40 -39.67 -19.25
C ILE A 681 -7.76 -40.36 -19.31
N ASN A 682 -8.45 -40.23 -20.46
CA ASN A 682 -9.69 -40.92 -20.75
C ASN A 682 -9.45 -41.94 -21.87
N ASP A 683 -10.27 -42.97 -21.95
CA ASP A 683 -10.12 -44.03 -22.94
C ASP A 683 -10.22 -43.50 -24.39
N ASN A 684 -11.03 -42.50 -24.60
CA ASN A 684 -11.27 -41.89 -25.92
C ASN A 684 -10.22 -40.83 -26.34
N ASP A 685 -9.23 -40.55 -25.52
CA ASP A 685 -8.18 -39.59 -25.87
C ASP A 685 -7.30 -40.14 -26.97
N SER A 686 -6.87 -39.31 -27.91
CA SER A 686 -5.85 -39.63 -28.90
C SER A 686 -4.51 -39.98 -28.22
N VAL A 687 -3.58 -40.60 -28.95
CA VAL A 687 -2.26 -40.92 -28.41
C VAL A 687 -1.53 -39.63 -27.97
N GLU A 688 -1.59 -38.60 -28.81
CA GLU A 688 -0.98 -37.28 -28.51
C GLU A 688 -1.61 -36.60 -27.28
N GLU A 689 -2.95 -36.71 -27.14
CA GLU A 689 -3.66 -36.19 -25.95
C GLU A 689 -3.29 -36.97 -24.69
N LYS A 690 -3.13 -38.30 -24.79
CA LYS A 690 -2.68 -39.11 -23.64
C LYS A 690 -1.29 -38.74 -23.21
N GLU A 691 -0.34 -38.58 -24.13
CA GLU A 691 1.02 -38.17 -23.85
C GLU A 691 1.06 -36.75 -23.22
N ARG A 692 0.30 -35.81 -23.81
CA ARG A 692 0.19 -34.44 -23.27
C ARG A 692 -0.41 -34.44 -21.88
N LYS A 693 -1.49 -35.16 -21.62
CA LYS A 693 -2.13 -35.23 -20.31
C LYS A 693 -1.24 -35.90 -19.27
N GLU A 694 -0.51 -36.95 -19.64
CA GLU A 694 0.48 -37.57 -18.78
C GLU A 694 1.59 -36.58 -18.39
N PHE A 695 2.14 -35.87 -19.38
CA PHE A 695 3.16 -34.86 -19.13
C PHE A 695 2.63 -33.72 -18.24
N TYR A 696 1.45 -33.18 -18.56
CA TYR A 696 0.84 -32.10 -17.77
C TYR A 696 0.48 -32.55 -16.35
N GLY A 697 0.08 -33.80 -16.18
CA GLY A 697 -0.19 -34.38 -14.86
C GLY A 697 1.05 -34.43 -13.94
N LYS A 698 2.25 -34.52 -14.52
CA LYS A 698 3.53 -34.48 -13.76
C LYS A 698 3.87 -33.06 -13.26
N ILE A 699 3.43 -32.01 -14.00
CA ILE A 699 3.82 -30.61 -13.78
C ILE A 699 2.66 -29.70 -13.37
N VAL A 700 1.47 -30.25 -13.10
CA VAL A 700 0.33 -29.44 -12.67
C VAL A 700 0.58 -28.77 -11.33
N ALA A 701 0.26 -27.47 -11.23
CA ALA A 701 0.43 -26.66 -10.03
C ALA A 701 -0.92 -26.43 -9.32
N ASP A 702 -1.55 -27.52 -8.89
CA ASP A 702 -2.88 -27.52 -8.28
C ASP A 702 -2.87 -27.26 -6.77
N LYS A 703 -1.67 -27.25 -6.15
CA LYS A 703 -1.48 -27.03 -4.72
C LYS A 703 -0.73 -25.73 -4.43
N LYS A 704 -0.94 -25.19 -3.24
CA LYS A 704 -0.18 -24.07 -2.75
C LYS A 704 1.14 -24.52 -2.10
N PRO A 705 2.23 -23.75 -2.21
CA PRO A 705 3.47 -24.05 -1.49
C PRO A 705 3.29 -24.11 0.04
N LEU A 706 4.14 -24.87 0.72
CA LEU A 706 4.11 -25.07 2.18
C LEU A 706 4.07 -23.75 2.97
N PHE A 707 4.88 -22.77 2.61
CA PHE A 707 4.95 -21.48 3.31
C PHE A 707 3.60 -20.73 3.34
N MET A 708 2.71 -21.00 2.37
CA MET A 708 1.39 -20.40 2.33
C MET A 708 0.44 -20.89 3.44
N THR A 709 0.82 -21.87 4.21
CA THR A 709 0.13 -22.24 5.45
C THR A 709 0.11 -21.09 6.48
N GLU A 710 1.08 -20.19 6.44
CA GLU A 710 1.10 -18.98 7.26
C GLU A 710 0.15 -17.88 6.74
N VAL A 711 -0.30 -17.99 5.49
CA VAL A 711 -1.26 -17.06 4.85
C VAL A 711 -2.69 -17.59 4.99
N TYR A 712 -2.87 -18.93 4.88
CA TYR A 712 -4.18 -19.59 4.88
C TYR A 712 -4.29 -20.55 6.08
N PRO A 713 -4.86 -20.12 7.21
CA PRO A 713 -4.97 -20.94 8.43
C PRO A 713 -5.73 -22.27 8.25
N THR A 714 -6.67 -22.34 7.31
CA THR A 714 -7.39 -23.57 6.96
C THR A 714 -6.45 -24.61 6.38
N LEU A 715 -5.59 -24.23 5.43
CA LEU A 715 -4.58 -25.14 4.88
C LEU A 715 -3.63 -25.67 5.94
N LYS A 716 -3.23 -24.81 6.89
CA LYS A 716 -2.40 -25.22 8.01
C LYS A 716 -3.09 -26.30 8.85
N LYS A 717 -4.34 -26.06 9.22
CA LYS A 717 -5.13 -27.03 10.01
C LYS A 717 -5.29 -28.38 9.29
N GLU A 718 -5.61 -28.35 8.00
CA GLU A 718 -5.79 -29.55 7.18
C GLU A 718 -4.49 -30.35 7.05
N ARG A 719 -3.39 -29.65 6.75
CA ARG A 719 -2.05 -30.26 6.68
C ARG A 719 -1.64 -30.88 8.01
N ASP A 720 -1.76 -30.14 9.09
CA ASP A 720 -1.33 -30.59 10.42
C ASP A 720 -2.16 -31.79 10.90
N ALA A 721 -3.47 -31.80 10.59
CA ALA A 721 -4.33 -32.93 10.86
C ALA A 721 -3.91 -34.18 10.07
N LEU A 722 -3.62 -34.05 8.76
CA LEU A 722 -3.12 -35.12 7.93
C LEU A 722 -1.76 -35.63 8.45
N ARG A 723 -0.81 -34.76 8.71
CA ARG A 723 0.51 -35.15 9.24
C ARG A 723 0.40 -35.92 10.56
N LYS A 724 -0.41 -35.42 11.48
CA LYS A 724 -0.65 -36.12 12.75
C LYS A 724 -1.20 -37.51 12.55
N LYS A 725 -2.20 -37.66 11.67
CA LYS A 725 -2.82 -38.94 11.35
C LYS A 725 -1.82 -39.89 10.71
N GLU A 726 -1.12 -39.48 9.71
CA GLU A 726 -0.19 -40.36 8.97
C GLU A 726 1.08 -40.64 9.80
N ASN A 727 1.53 -39.74 10.67
CA ASN A 727 2.62 -40.02 11.61
C ASN A 727 2.24 -41.14 12.60
N MET A 728 1.03 -41.10 13.17
CA MET A 728 0.53 -42.18 14.02
C MET A 728 0.46 -43.49 13.26
N ARG A 729 0.03 -43.44 11.99
CA ARG A 729 -0.03 -44.64 11.13
C ARG A 729 1.36 -45.19 10.86
N CYS A 730 2.35 -44.38 10.52
CA CYS A 730 3.74 -44.79 10.30
C CYS A 730 4.37 -45.39 11.57
N LEU A 731 4.19 -44.73 12.71
CA LEU A 731 4.68 -45.24 14.00
C LEU A 731 4.08 -46.62 14.33
N THR A 732 2.78 -46.77 14.13
CA THR A 732 2.08 -48.01 14.44
C THR A 732 2.46 -49.16 13.49
N ARG A 733 2.61 -48.88 12.17
CA ARG A 733 2.86 -49.92 11.15
C ARG A 733 4.33 -50.22 10.95
N TYR A 734 5.19 -49.19 11.00
CA TYR A 734 6.59 -49.30 10.60
C TYR A 734 7.56 -49.06 11.77
N GLY A 735 7.08 -48.55 12.92
CA GLY A 735 7.93 -48.14 14.06
C GLY A 735 8.78 -46.89 13.74
N ARG A 736 8.44 -46.17 12.67
CA ARG A 736 9.15 -45.00 12.17
C ARG A 736 8.21 -43.80 12.09
N THR A 737 8.77 -42.61 12.26
CA THR A 737 8.00 -41.38 12.07
C THR A 737 7.64 -41.15 10.61
N LEU A 738 6.60 -40.33 10.34
CA LEU A 738 6.27 -39.96 8.97
C LEU A 738 7.43 -39.29 8.26
N ASP A 739 8.20 -38.47 8.96
CA ASP A 739 9.33 -37.73 8.35
C ASP A 739 10.44 -38.70 7.92
N GLU A 740 10.77 -39.70 8.74
CA GLU A 740 11.75 -40.74 8.38
C GLU A 740 11.26 -41.59 7.17
N VAL A 741 9.96 -41.87 7.07
CA VAL A 741 9.40 -42.60 5.93
C VAL A 741 9.37 -41.75 4.68
N LEU A 742 9.06 -40.44 4.77
CA LEU A 742 9.09 -39.51 3.64
C LEU A 742 10.50 -39.28 3.10
N GLU A 743 11.49 -39.22 4.00
CA GLU A 743 12.88 -39.01 3.63
C GLU A 743 13.52 -40.26 2.98
N ASN A 744 13.29 -41.41 3.52
CA ASN A 744 13.90 -42.66 3.05
C ASN A 744 12.94 -43.86 3.21
N PRO A 745 12.01 -44.11 2.28
CA PRO A 745 11.11 -45.24 2.32
C PRO A 745 11.87 -46.56 2.03
N LEU A 746 11.87 -47.49 2.99
CA LEU A 746 12.60 -48.76 2.94
C LEU A 746 11.84 -49.87 2.23
N THR A 747 10.50 -49.86 2.35
CA THR A 747 9.62 -50.94 1.82
C THR A 747 8.67 -50.39 0.74
N ASP A 748 8.05 -51.29 -0.04
CA ASP A 748 7.04 -50.87 -1.04
C ASP A 748 5.79 -50.29 -0.35
N GLU A 749 5.41 -50.82 0.84
CA GLU A 749 4.30 -50.24 1.61
C GLU A 749 4.61 -48.82 2.10
N GLU A 750 5.83 -48.54 2.50
CA GLU A 750 6.25 -47.18 2.84
C GLU A 750 6.23 -46.27 1.60
N ARG A 751 6.69 -46.76 0.43
CA ARG A 751 6.61 -46.01 -0.84
C ARG A 751 5.17 -45.66 -1.21
N GLU A 752 4.24 -46.59 -1.04
CA GLU A 752 2.81 -46.36 -1.24
C GLU A 752 2.27 -45.34 -0.23
N THR A 753 2.74 -45.37 1.02
CA THR A 753 2.37 -44.36 2.04
C THR A 753 2.89 -42.98 1.68
N VAL A 754 4.11 -42.85 1.14
CA VAL A 754 4.68 -41.62 0.61
C VAL A 754 3.82 -41.05 -0.53
N LYS A 755 3.46 -41.91 -1.51
CA LYS A 755 2.56 -41.53 -2.61
C LYS A 755 1.21 -41.03 -2.09
N PHE A 756 0.60 -41.78 -1.17
CA PHE A 756 -0.67 -41.41 -0.55
C PHE A 756 -0.56 -40.05 0.15
N TYR A 757 0.48 -39.85 0.97
CA TYR A 757 0.69 -38.60 1.65
C TYR A 757 0.80 -37.45 0.67
N HIS A 758 1.64 -37.57 -0.38
CA HIS A 758 1.77 -36.53 -1.38
C HIS A 758 0.50 -36.22 -2.16
N ILE A 759 -0.34 -37.21 -2.43
CA ILE A 759 -1.64 -37.02 -3.11
C ILE A 759 -2.59 -36.19 -2.22
N PHE A 760 -2.72 -36.56 -0.95
CA PHE A 760 -3.70 -35.96 -0.05
C PHE A 760 -3.21 -34.73 0.74
N ASN A 761 -1.90 -34.47 0.75
CA ASN A 761 -1.38 -33.25 1.35
C ASN A 761 -1.94 -32.01 0.62
N PRO A 762 -2.60 -31.09 1.35
CA PRO A 762 -3.21 -29.91 0.75
C PRO A 762 -2.18 -28.87 0.24
N VAL A 763 -0.88 -29.08 0.56
CA VAL A 763 0.21 -28.17 0.15
C VAL A 763 1.31 -28.92 -0.61
N ASP A 764 2.04 -28.20 -1.45
CA ASP A 764 3.23 -28.69 -2.11
C ASP A 764 4.46 -28.39 -1.21
N GLU A 765 5.14 -29.45 -0.78
CA GLU A 765 6.32 -29.36 0.10
C GLU A 765 7.67 -29.43 -0.67
N SER A 766 7.65 -29.24 -1.99
CA SER A 766 8.86 -29.22 -2.82
C SER A 766 9.90 -28.20 -2.34
N PRO A 767 11.18 -28.43 -2.63
CA PRO A 767 12.29 -27.63 -2.09
C PRO A 767 12.46 -26.28 -2.82
N CYS A 768 11.36 -25.58 -3.13
CA CYS A 768 11.47 -24.22 -3.64
C CYS A 768 12.02 -23.26 -2.56
N VAL A 769 12.59 -22.15 -2.98
CA VAL A 769 13.25 -21.18 -2.10
C VAL A 769 12.38 -20.82 -0.88
N MET A 770 11.12 -20.53 -1.10
CA MET A 770 10.20 -20.13 -0.03
C MET A 770 9.91 -21.27 0.97
N ASN A 771 9.80 -22.50 0.51
CA ASN A 771 9.62 -23.65 1.39
C ASN A 771 10.90 -23.96 2.18
N LYS A 772 12.08 -23.74 1.60
CA LYS A 772 13.36 -23.85 2.31
C LYS A 772 13.46 -22.81 3.43
N ILE A 773 13.15 -21.54 3.14
CA ILE A 773 13.11 -20.48 4.16
C ILE A 773 12.11 -20.83 5.26
N TYR A 774 10.90 -21.28 4.91
CA TYR A 774 9.91 -21.71 5.89
C TYR A 774 10.48 -22.77 6.85
N ARG A 775 11.14 -23.80 6.32
CA ARG A 775 11.72 -24.87 7.14
C ARG A 775 12.89 -24.40 8.00
N MET A 776 13.76 -23.56 7.47
CA MET A 776 14.88 -22.98 8.23
C MET A 776 14.38 -22.16 9.42
N VAL A 777 13.38 -21.29 9.20
CA VAL A 777 12.76 -20.48 10.26
C VAL A 777 12.00 -21.38 11.25
N GLU A 778 11.31 -22.41 10.78
CA GLU A 778 10.56 -23.33 11.64
C GLU A 778 11.50 -24.12 12.55
N GLU A 779 12.61 -24.63 12.02
CA GLU A 779 13.60 -25.37 12.81
C GLU A 779 14.25 -24.48 13.86
N GLU A 780 14.60 -23.24 13.50
CA GLU A 780 15.22 -22.27 14.40
C GLU A 780 14.35 -21.93 15.62
N PHE A 781 13.03 -21.85 15.40
CA PHE A 781 12.08 -21.43 16.44
C PHE A 781 11.10 -22.52 16.90
N LYS A 782 11.33 -23.80 16.57
CA LYS A 782 10.43 -24.90 16.98
C LYS A 782 10.27 -25.03 18.50
N ASN A 783 11.30 -24.68 19.26
CA ASN A 783 11.32 -24.67 20.71
C ASN A 783 11.06 -23.28 21.31
N PHE A 784 10.49 -22.35 20.53
CA PHE A 784 10.19 -21.02 21.01
C PHE A 784 9.13 -21.09 22.12
N LYS A 785 9.54 -20.77 23.35
CA LYS A 785 8.64 -20.61 24.50
C LYS A 785 8.57 -19.15 24.88
N VAL A 786 7.38 -18.66 25.12
CA VAL A 786 7.14 -17.33 25.68
C VAL A 786 7.53 -17.37 27.16
N GLU A 787 8.53 -16.57 27.55
CA GLU A 787 8.87 -16.41 28.96
C GLU A 787 7.81 -15.55 29.64
N ASN A 788 7.10 -16.11 30.61
CA ASN A 788 6.17 -15.38 31.46
C ASN A 788 6.94 -14.79 32.64
N ILE A 789 7.45 -13.59 32.52
CA ILE A 789 8.03 -12.84 33.61
C ILE A 789 6.91 -12.08 34.32
N LYS A 790 6.71 -12.36 35.58
CA LYS A 790 5.68 -11.73 36.43
C LYS A 790 6.28 -10.57 37.22
N LYS A 791 6.82 -9.56 36.57
CA LYS A 791 7.03 -8.26 37.21
C LYS A 791 5.96 -7.30 36.70
N GLU A 792 5.13 -6.83 37.59
CA GLU A 792 4.13 -5.84 37.27
C GLU A 792 4.66 -4.46 37.65
N HIS A 793 4.83 -3.62 36.66
CA HIS A 793 5.29 -2.22 36.80
C HIS A 793 4.11 -1.22 36.71
N TYR A 794 2.89 -1.69 37.05
CA TYR A 794 1.72 -0.83 36.87
C TYR A 794 1.75 0.45 37.72
N ALA A 795 2.46 0.47 38.82
CA ALA A 795 2.66 1.68 39.62
C ALA A 795 3.38 2.80 38.86
N GLU A 796 4.22 2.45 37.88
CA GLU A 796 4.85 3.42 36.98
C GLU A 796 3.84 4.10 36.05
N LEU A 797 2.77 3.41 35.70
CA LEU A 797 1.76 3.88 34.78
C LEU A 797 0.72 4.81 35.43
N LEU A 798 0.63 4.79 36.75
CA LEU A 798 -0.30 5.61 37.54
C LEU A 798 0.24 7.04 37.76
N LYS A 799 -0.63 8.02 37.82
CA LYS A 799 -0.34 9.32 38.40
C LYS A 799 -0.52 9.18 39.94
N THR A 800 0.57 9.18 40.71
CA THR A 800 0.60 8.73 42.10
C THR A 800 -0.19 9.58 43.11
N ASP A 801 -0.47 10.84 42.78
CA ASP A 801 -1.17 11.82 43.60
C ASP A 801 -2.66 11.98 43.29
N LYS A 802 -3.18 11.18 42.31
CA LYS A 802 -4.56 11.25 41.85
C LYS A 802 -5.35 9.98 42.18
N GLY A 803 -6.41 10.16 42.95
CA GLY A 803 -7.46 9.15 43.08
C GLY A 803 -8.48 9.21 41.94
N TYR A 804 -9.44 8.32 41.99
CA TYR A 804 -10.57 8.31 41.03
C TYR A 804 -11.86 7.85 41.74
N PRO A 805 -13.05 8.27 41.25
CA PRO A 805 -14.33 7.80 41.77
C PRO A 805 -14.55 6.30 41.56
N LYS A 806 -14.77 5.51 42.61
CA LYS A 806 -14.92 4.02 42.51
C LYS A 806 -16.06 3.58 41.59
N ARG A 807 -17.08 4.45 41.34
CA ARG A 807 -18.16 4.18 40.40
C ARG A 807 -17.63 3.93 38.98
N LEU A 808 -16.50 4.56 38.59
CA LEU A 808 -15.91 4.41 37.28
C LEU A 808 -15.61 2.94 36.92
N LEU A 809 -15.18 2.13 37.89
CA LEU A 809 -14.89 0.71 37.63
C LEU A 809 -16.10 -0.07 37.11
N LYS A 810 -17.34 0.33 37.47
CA LYS A 810 -18.57 -0.28 36.93
C LYS A 810 -18.89 0.21 35.53
N GLU A 811 -18.70 1.51 35.27
CA GLU A 811 -18.94 2.13 33.96
C GLU A 811 -17.90 1.63 32.93
N LEU A 812 -16.69 1.28 33.37
CA LEU A 812 -15.65 0.68 32.52
C LEU A 812 -15.99 -0.75 32.06
N ASP A 813 -16.84 -1.50 32.76
CA ASP A 813 -17.26 -2.84 32.32
C ASP A 813 -18.04 -2.79 31.00
N GLU A 814 -18.91 -1.79 30.82
CA GLU A 814 -19.65 -1.58 29.58
C GLU A 814 -18.71 -1.16 28.45
N LEU A 815 -17.85 -0.19 28.70
CA LEU A 815 -16.87 0.28 27.73
C LEU A 815 -15.90 -0.85 27.29
N TYR A 816 -15.50 -1.70 28.23
CA TYR A 816 -14.66 -2.86 27.93
C TYR A 816 -15.41 -3.91 27.11
N SER A 817 -16.69 -4.10 27.34
CA SER A 817 -17.54 -4.99 26.55
C SER A 817 -17.66 -4.49 25.11
N ASP A 818 -17.83 -3.19 24.91
CA ASP A 818 -17.81 -2.55 23.59
C ASP A 818 -16.45 -2.79 22.89
N TYR A 819 -15.34 -2.60 23.59
CA TYR A 819 -13.99 -2.85 23.09
C TYR A 819 -13.83 -4.30 22.61
N VAL A 820 -14.27 -5.27 23.40
CA VAL A 820 -14.20 -6.70 23.04
C VAL A 820 -15.06 -6.98 21.81
N TYR A 821 -16.31 -6.53 21.82
CA TYR A 821 -17.24 -6.69 20.68
C TYR A 821 -16.66 -6.10 19.38
N MET A 822 -16.15 -4.88 19.42
CA MET A 822 -15.59 -4.21 18.25
C MET A 822 -14.36 -4.94 17.70
N ASN A 823 -13.46 -5.43 18.58
CA ASN A 823 -12.32 -6.24 18.16
C ASN A 823 -12.75 -7.58 17.53
N ASP A 824 -13.77 -8.23 18.05
CA ASP A 824 -14.29 -9.46 17.47
C ASP A 824 -14.93 -9.21 16.10
N MET A 825 -15.62 -8.09 15.94
CA MET A 825 -16.16 -7.65 14.64
C MET A 825 -15.06 -7.35 13.62
N LEU A 826 -13.96 -6.70 14.03
CA LEU A 826 -12.79 -6.49 13.15
C LEU A 826 -12.18 -7.83 12.71
N ARG A 827 -12.02 -8.78 13.62
CA ARG A 827 -11.53 -10.13 13.30
C ARG A 827 -12.47 -10.87 12.35
N TYR A 828 -13.77 -10.79 12.59
CA TYR A 828 -14.78 -11.37 11.70
C TYR A 828 -14.68 -10.80 10.28
N LYS A 829 -14.63 -9.47 10.13
CA LYS A 829 -14.49 -8.80 8.85
C LYS A 829 -13.21 -9.20 8.14
N GLN A 830 -12.08 -9.23 8.84
CA GLN A 830 -10.80 -9.66 8.27
C GLN A 830 -10.85 -11.11 7.76
N ASN A 831 -11.44 -12.01 8.50
CA ASN A 831 -11.43 -13.44 8.18
C ASN A 831 -12.49 -13.83 7.14
N ILE A 832 -13.64 -13.17 7.13
CA ILE A 832 -14.77 -13.52 6.28
C ILE A 832 -14.87 -12.60 5.06
N LEU A 833 -14.71 -11.27 5.23
CA LEU A 833 -14.87 -10.29 4.16
C LEU A 833 -13.57 -9.99 3.41
N LYS A 834 -12.42 -10.50 3.86
CA LYS A 834 -11.09 -10.33 3.24
C LYS A 834 -10.74 -8.87 2.95
N GLU A 835 -11.07 -7.97 3.88
CA GLU A 835 -10.74 -6.55 3.79
C GLU A 835 -9.23 -6.33 3.65
N SER A 836 -8.83 -5.30 2.91
CA SER A 836 -7.42 -4.92 2.75
C SER A 836 -6.81 -4.43 4.08
N SER A 837 -5.49 -4.47 4.19
CA SER A 837 -4.79 -3.98 5.39
C SER A 837 -5.05 -2.51 5.69
N SER A 838 -5.15 -1.66 4.65
CA SER A 838 -5.45 -0.23 4.80
C SER A 838 -6.87 0.02 5.31
N GLU A 839 -7.88 -0.67 4.76
CA GLU A 839 -9.27 -0.56 5.23
C GLU A 839 -9.41 -1.01 6.69
N ARG A 840 -8.67 -2.06 7.06
CA ARG A 840 -8.62 -2.53 8.45
C ARG A 840 -8.01 -1.51 9.39
N THR A 841 -6.89 -0.88 9.02
CA THR A 841 -6.24 0.14 9.84
C THR A 841 -7.19 1.31 10.05
N THR A 842 -7.80 1.83 8.99
CA THR A 842 -8.79 2.92 9.09
C THR A 842 -9.99 2.53 9.97
N ALA A 843 -10.49 1.29 9.84
CA ALA A 843 -11.57 0.81 10.68
C ALA A 843 -11.16 0.71 12.15
N GLN A 844 -9.94 0.27 12.43
CA GLN A 844 -9.39 0.17 13.77
C GLN A 844 -9.23 1.56 14.41
N ASP A 845 -8.72 2.54 13.68
CA ASP A 845 -8.53 3.91 14.15
C ASP A 845 -9.87 4.58 14.46
N ASN A 846 -10.88 4.38 13.62
CA ASN A 846 -12.24 4.87 13.89
C ASN A 846 -12.83 4.26 15.18
N ILE A 847 -12.62 2.96 15.40
CA ILE A 847 -13.09 2.26 16.62
C ILE A 847 -12.39 2.81 17.86
N ILE A 848 -11.07 2.99 17.81
CA ILE A 848 -10.30 3.54 18.93
C ILE A 848 -10.80 4.94 19.25
N TYR A 849 -10.98 5.78 18.24
CA TYR A 849 -11.52 7.12 18.41
C TYR A 849 -12.91 7.11 19.09
N ASP A 850 -13.84 6.29 18.59
CA ASP A 850 -15.18 6.20 19.17
C ASP A 850 -15.17 5.69 20.62
N LEU A 851 -14.28 4.74 20.95
CA LEU A 851 -14.10 4.24 22.31
C LEU A 851 -13.53 5.33 23.23
N GLN A 852 -12.55 6.11 22.75
CA GLN A 852 -11.99 7.25 23.49
C GLN A 852 -13.08 8.29 23.75
N GLN A 853 -13.90 8.64 22.76
CA GLN A 853 -14.99 9.57 22.92
C GLN A 853 -16.04 9.07 23.95
N LYS A 854 -16.36 7.79 23.96
CA LYS A 854 -17.23 7.17 24.98
C LYS A 854 -16.59 7.24 26.36
N ALA A 855 -15.30 6.90 26.47
CA ALA A 855 -14.57 6.97 27.74
C ALA A 855 -14.56 8.39 28.33
N TYR A 856 -14.33 9.41 27.51
CA TYR A 856 -14.33 10.79 27.96
C TYR A 856 -15.74 11.32 28.30
N ARG A 857 -16.81 10.73 27.76
CA ARG A 857 -18.19 11.01 28.19
C ARG A 857 -18.48 10.39 29.56
N ILE A 858 -17.89 9.24 29.87
CA ILE A 858 -18.01 8.61 31.21
C ILE A 858 -17.29 9.48 32.23
N HIS A 859 -16.06 9.89 31.92
CA HIS A 859 -15.27 10.75 32.81
C HIS A 859 -14.26 11.58 32.01
N ASN A 860 -14.40 12.90 32.05
CA ASN A 860 -13.61 13.81 31.22
C ASN A 860 -12.22 14.17 31.79
N ASN A 861 -11.90 13.82 33.04
CA ASN A 861 -10.55 13.98 33.59
C ASN A 861 -9.67 12.82 33.11
N LYS A 862 -8.71 13.11 32.22
CA LYS A 862 -7.84 12.10 31.59
C LYS A 862 -6.97 11.37 32.63
N GLU A 863 -6.44 12.07 33.65
CA GLU A 863 -5.58 11.48 34.70
C GLU A 863 -6.37 10.48 35.54
N GLU A 864 -7.52 10.88 36.07
CA GLU A 864 -8.37 10.03 36.91
C GLU A 864 -8.91 8.83 36.10
N LEU A 865 -9.33 9.07 34.86
CA LEU A 865 -9.77 8.00 33.97
C LEU A 865 -8.63 7.01 33.67
N CYS A 866 -7.43 7.50 33.40
CA CYS A 866 -6.24 6.67 33.17
C CYS A 866 -5.94 5.80 34.37
N ASN A 867 -5.88 6.37 35.58
CA ASN A 867 -5.64 5.63 36.82
C ASN A 867 -6.73 4.55 37.04
N ALA A 868 -8.01 4.89 36.82
CA ALA A 868 -9.10 3.91 36.91
C ALA A 868 -8.94 2.75 35.95
N ILE A 869 -8.57 3.04 34.68
CA ILE A 869 -8.36 1.98 33.65
C ILE A 869 -7.10 1.16 33.96
N VAL A 870 -6.02 1.75 34.46
CA VAL A 870 -4.82 1.01 34.89
C VAL A 870 -5.20 -0.02 35.96
N ASP A 871 -5.86 0.42 37.03
CA ASP A 871 -6.33 -0.49 38.08
C ASP A 871 -7.30 -1.53 37.55
N TYR A 872 -8.26 -1.13 36.70
CA TYR A 872 -9.24 -2.03 36.11
C TYR A 872 -8.62 -3.18 35.31
N VAL A 873 -7.53 -2.95 34.54
CA VAL A 873 -6.92 -4.01 33.73
C VAL A 873 -5.78 -4.75 34.44
N TYR A 874 -5.05 -4.10 35.36
CA TYR A 874 -3.93 -4.75 36.07
C TYR A 874 -4.37 -5.56 37.27
N LEU A 875 -5.39 -5.12 38.00
CA LEU A 875 -5.98 -5.88 39.12
C LEU A 875 -6.86 -7.04 38.63
N ASN A 876 -7.19 -7.09 37.32
CA ASN A 876 -7.93 -8.19 36.70
C ASN A 876 -7.12 -8.88 35.59
N PRO A 877 -6.48 -10.02 35.85
CA PRO A 877 -5.63 -10.72 34.88
C PRO A 877 -6.33 -11.15 33.58
N LYS A 878 -7.66 -11.26 33.59
CA LYS A 878 -8.45 -11.63 32.40
C LYS A 878 -8.71 -10.47 31.45
N LYS A 879 -8.48 -9.23 31.88
CA LYS A 879 -8.70 -8.04 31.05
C LYS A 879 -7.49 -7.76 30.16
N SER A 880 -7.74 -7.35 28.91
CA SER A 880 -6.70 -6.99 27.96
C SER A 880 -6.05 -5.66 28.31
N LYS A 881 -4.74 -5.65 28.45
CA LYS A 881 -3.97 -4.42 28.70
C LYS A 881 -3.88 -3.52 27.48
N ASN A 882 -4.17 -4.04 26.27
CA ASN A 882 -4.32 -3.21 25.04
C ASN A 882 -5.47 -2.21 25.16
N PHE A 883 -6.52 -2.54 25.91
CA PHE A 883 -7.61 -1.61 26.19
C PHE A 883 -7.11 -0.30 26.81
N LEU A 884 -6.19 -0.40 27.74
CA LEU A 884 -5.55 0.76 28.38
C LEU A 884 -4.82 1.64 27.35
N TRP A 885 -3.99 1.04 26.51
CA TRP A 885 -3.24 1.77 25.48
C TRP A 885 -4.15 2.41 24.42
N CYS A 886 -5.22 1.73 24.05
CA CYS A 886 -6.22 2.29 23.10
C CYS A 886 -6.92 3.53 23.65
N ILE A 887 -7.22 3.57 24.96
CA ILE A 887 -7.99 4.69 25.56
C ILE A 887 -7.07 5.80 26.10
N CYS A 888 -6.00 5.44 26.80
CA CYS A 888 -5.20 6.36 27.60
C CYS A 888 -3.74 6.44 27.16
N GLY A 889 -3.37 6.03 25.96
CA GLY A 889 -1.97 5.97 25.52
C GLY A 889 -1.21 7.28 25.74
N GLU A 890 -1.79 8.41 25.36
CA GLU A 890 -1.22 9.75 25.57
C GLU A 890 -0.98 10.04 27.08
N GLN A 891 -2.00 9.83 27.91
CA GLN A 891 -1.91 10.10 29.34
C GLN A 891 -0.90 9.18 30.04
N LEU A 892 -0.78 7.93 29.60
CA LEU A 892 0.25 7.03 30.11
C LEU A 892 1.67 7.55 29.83
N ILE A 893 1.90 8.03 28.63
CA ILE A 893 3.20 8.62 28.25
C ILE A 893 3.47 9.87 29.09
N LEU A 894 2.49 10.76 29.26
CA LEU A 894 2.62 11.95 30.13
C LEU A 894 2.91 11.57 31.58
N ASN A 895 2.25 10.55 32.12
CA ASN A 895 2.52 10.05 33.46
C ASN A 895 3.98 9.57 33.63
N LEU A 896 4.45 8.79 32.63
CA LEU A 896 5.84 8.31 32.62
C LEU A 896 6.84 9.45 32.46
N LEU A 897 6.64 10.37 31.53
CA LEU A 897 7.52 11.53 31.30
C LEU A 897 7.66 12.36 32.58
N SER A 898 6.53 12.64 33.23
CA SER A 898 6.54 13.42 34.48
C SER A 898 7.33 12.76 35.64
N LYS A 899 7.49 11.45 35.66
CA LYS A 899 8.28 10.68 36.62
C LYS A 899 9.75 10.56 36.25
N HIS A 900 10.09 10.75 34.99
CA HIS A 900 11.43 10.55 34.44
C HIS A 900 12.02 11.85 33.86
N ASP A 901 11.73 13.00 34.48
CA ASP A 901 12.28 14.32 34.14
C ASP A 901 12.11 14.70 32.66
N PHE A 902 11.04 14.22 31.98
CA PHE A 902 10.76 14.42 30.57
C PHE A 902 11.90 13.95 29.65
N LYS A 903 12.67 12.94 30.08
CA LYS A 903 13.76 12.35 29.28
C LYS A 903 13.27 11.17 28.46
N VAL A 904 13.73 11.11 27.21
CA VAL A 904 13.55 9.95 26.33
C VAL A 904 14.91 9.51 25.82
N SER A 905 15.18 8.19 25.83
CA SER A 905 16.42 7.61 25.33
C SER A 905 16.14 6.62 24.21
N TYR A 906 16.79 6.79 23.06
CA TYR A 906 16.59 5.93 21.90
C TYR A 906 17.89 5.69 21.11
N PRO A 907 17.98 4.59 20.35
CA PRO A 907 19.17 4.27 19.59
C PRO A 907 19.33 5.17 18.36
N ILE A 908 20.55 5.70 18.17
CA ILE A 908 20.98 6.38 16.94
C ILE A 908 22.23 5.70 16.39
N LEU A 909 22.39 5.75 15.05
CA LEU A 909 23.56 5.23 14.36
C LEU A 909 24.81 6.03 14.73
N VAL A 910 25.93 5.33 14.90
CA VAL A 910 27.24 5.95 15.08
C VAL A 910 28.18 5.60 13.95
N LYS A 911 29.14 6.49 13.66
CA LYS A 911 30.21 6.26 12.69
C LYS A 911 31.22 5.23 13.21
N ASP A 912 32.05 4.67 12.33
CA ASP A 912 33.00 3.63 12.69
C ASP A 912 34.05 4.04 13.72
N ASP A 913 34.34 5.32 13.82
CA ASP A 913 35.27 5.93 14.77
C ASP A 913 34.65 6.38 16.10
N GLU A 914 33.30 6.33 16.21
CA GLU A 914 32.57 6.73 17.41
C GLU A 914 32.36 5.55 18.38
N PRO A 915 32.20 5.82 19.72
CA PRO A 915 31.84 4.80 20.69
C PRO A 915 30.50 4.11 20.37
N CYS A 916 30.51 2.77 20.37
CA CYS A 916 29.32 1.94 20.16
C CYS A 916 28.89 1.30 21.49
N GLU A 917 27.61 1.40 21.84
CA GLU A 917 27.05 0.76 23.01
C GLU A 917 26.47 -0.63 22.74
N PHE A 918 25.97 -0.84 21.54
CA PHE A 918 25.48 -2.14 21.10
C PHE A 918 25.43 -2.21 19.57
N GLU A 919 25.44 -3.43 19.06
CA GLU A 919 25.29 -3.71 17.64
C GLU A 919 23.93 -4.32 17.36
N TYR A 920 23.33 -3.91 16.25
CA TYR A 920 22.07 -4.42 15.76
C TYR A 920 22.16 -4.59 14.23
N LYS A 921 22.11 -5.83 13.75
CA LYS A 921 22.24 -6.18 12.32
C LYS A 921 23.55 -5.69 11.66
N GLY A 922 24.65 -5.74 12.35
CA GLY A 922 25.93 -5.25 11.85
C GLY A 922 26.05 -3.72 11.80
N LEU A 923 25.05 -3.00 12.28
CA LEU A 923 25.09 -1.56 12.47
C LEU A 923 25.42 -1.22 13.91
N ARG A 924 26.17 -0.14 14.12
CA ARG A 924 26.65 0.30 15.42
C ARG A 924 25.78 1.42 15.97
N PHE A 925 25.38 1.32 17.22
CA PHE A 925 24.44 2.26 17.88
C PHE A 925 24.97 2.74 19.22
N LYS A 926 24.59 3.97 19.57
CA LYS A 926 24.61 4.51 20.93
C LYS A 926 23.21 4.96 21.34
N MET A 927 22.95 4.98 22.64
CA MET A 927 21.70 5.55 23.14
C MET A 927 21.83 7.07 23.23
N TYR A 928 20.94 7.77 22.57
CA TYR A 928 20.84 9.23 22.63
C TYR A 928 19.68 9.62 23.52
N THR A 929 19.93 10.54 24.46
CA THR A 929 18.91 11.02 25.41
C THR A 929 18.64 12.49 25.17
N LYS A 930 17.36 12.85 25.02
CA LYS A 930 16.92 14.24 24.96
C LYS A 930 15.79 14.51 25.93
N ILE A 931 15.63 15.77 26.30
CA ILE A 931 14.48 16.28 27.06
C ILE A 931 13.42 16.69 26.05
N VAL A 932 12.16 16.30 26.30
CA VAL A 932 11.01 16.61 25.46
C VAL A 932 10.04 17.50 26.24
N GLU A 933 9.42 18.49 25.58
CA GLU A 933 8.52 19.46 26.24
C GLU A 933 7.11 18.88 26.52
N GLY A 934 6.85 17.67 26.09
CA GLY A 934 5.58 16.96 26.24
C GLY A 934 5.30 16.02 25.07
N VAL A 935 4.09 15.50 25.03
CA VAL A 935 3.59 14.81 23.83
C VAL A 935 3.12 15.90 22.88
N GLU A 936 3.88 16.18 21.83
CA GLU A 936 3.36 17.04 20.77
C GLU A 936 2.15 16.32 20.14
N ASP A 937 1.07 17.09 19.91
CA ASP A 937 -0.13 16.60 19.22
C ASP A 937 0.25 16.09 17.83
N TYR A 938 0.66 14.83 17.76
CA TYR A 938 0.60 14.11 16.51
C TYR A 938 -0.86 13.74 16.27
N GLU A 939 -1.49 14.50 15.39
CA GLU A 939 -2.68 13.99 14.70
C GLU A 939 -2.36 12.56 14.25
N THR A 940 -3.12 11.62 14.74
CA THR A 940 -3.05 10.21 14.37
C THR A 940 -2.91 10.10 12.85
N ILE A 941 -1.72 9.64 12.43
CA ILE A 941 -1.45 9.30 11.05
C ILE A 941 -2.35 8.11 10.71
N GLY A 942 -3.49 8.37 10.03
CA GLY A 942 -4.38 7.39 9.45
C GLY A 942 -3.88 6.93 8.08
#